data_68caa5a02217be2ca2ac297acc9b2583
#
_entry.id   68caa5a02217be2ca2ac297acc9b2583
#
_cell.length_a   1.000
_cell.length_b   1.000
_cell.length_c   1.000
_cell.angle_alpha   90.00
_cell.angle_beta   90.00
_cell.angle_gamma   90.00
#
_symmetry.space_group_name_H-M   'P 1'
#
loop_
_entity.id
_entity.type
_entity.pdbx_description
1 polymer ?
#
loop_
_entity_poly.entity_id
_entity_poly.type
_entity_poly.pdbx_seq_one_letter_code
_entity_poly.pdbx_strand_id
1 'polypeptide(L)'
;MADAKDFLFEIGTEEMPSAPLNNAVKQLGTMIAKGLDEAGLAHGEVRVISSPRRLAALVADVATATDEVHEIKRGPAANIAFDADGNATKAAQGFARKCGVAAEGLVRREDTDGREYVFAEKNIPSAPATPILTALCEKTIAGLQWPNYRSQRWGHEHATFVRPVRWICCLLGEDVVPVSFADVTSGNTTRGHRVLGPGDHVVASPAVYEQVLEDAGVLSAERRREAILAGIAEVEADRPGCHVDTPKKVFEEVINLCEWPTVLVGTFDEEFLKVPHEIICESMLTNQRYFPIYDGEGKLTREFVVVSNSKPENAERVIDGNERVVRARLDDAKFFYEEDLKISLDEFRERLAKVAFQEKLGSVLAKSERIEQLALAIAREAHLGAHLAADAGRAAHLCKADLVSNAVVEFTSQQGVMGGYYATAMGENDEVAHAIRDHYRPRFAGDELPEGTAGCIVACADKLDTIAGIFAIGEPPTGSSDPYALRRAAIGIINILRDRLPIDPTSLIDFALELYSEQGIEFDAAEVAQQVRDFFHGRLVSMARDEKVPADTVAAVSAVHIIAPSVFFARCAALDEARKNDAETFDNLATAYARAAHISKPELGVEYDRSLMGEAELALADASEAAQTAVDAALVAEDYPAAFAALAALRAPIDRFFDEVMVMDKDEQLRDNRLKLLNRFEAVFSGIANIGELARKK
;
A
#
# COMPACT_ATOMS: atom_id res chain seq x y z
N MET A 1 -37.94 25.45 16.14
CA MET A 1 -36.60 24.88 16.05
C MET A 1 -36.06 24.88 17.47
N ALA A 2 -35.49 23.77 17.94
CA ALA A 2 -34.81 23.76 19.23
C ALA A 2 -33.67 24.78 19.20
N ASP A 3 -33.41 25.48 20.32
CA ASP A 3 -32.23 26.35 20.40
C ASP A 3 -30.99 25.53 20.12
N ALA A 4 -30.08 26.03 19.30
CA ALA A 4 -28.81 25.38 18.98
C ALA A 4 -27.68 26.05 19.78
N LYS A 5 -26.72 25.24 20.24
CA LYS A 5 -25.54 25.68 20.98
C LYS A 5 -24.32 24.96 20.45
N ASP A 6 -23.16 25.61 20.44
CA ASP A 6 -21.89 24.94 20.12
C ASP A 6 -21.55 23.93 21.24
N PHE A 7 -20.93 22.83 20.84
CA PHE A 7 -20.53 21.74 21.71
C PHE A 7 -19.03 21.52 21.67
N LEU A 8 -18.42 21.29 22.81
CA LEU A 8 -17.04 20.94 23.03
C LEU A 8 -16.93 19.63 23.80
N PHE A 9 -16.12 18.69 23.28
CA PHE A 9 -15.71 17.51 24.03
C PHE A 9 -14.20 17.34 23.93
N GLU A 10 -13.45 17.70 24.96
CA GLU A 10 -12.00 17.56 25.08
C GLU A 10 -11.65 16.39 26.02
N ILE A 11 -10.74 15.54 25.55
CA ILE A 11 -10.09 14.46 26.29
C ILE A 11 -8.63 14.88 26.49
N GLY A 12 -8.26 15.19 27.71
CA GLY A 12 -6.90 15.57 28.10
C GLY A 12 -6.10 14.39 28.64
N THR A 13 -4.87 14.20 28.16
CA THR A 13 -4.04 13.03 28.46
C THR A 13 -2.60 13.41 28.81
N GLU A 14 -1.80 12.44 29.20
CA GLU A 14 -0.34 12.52 29.07
C GLU A 14 0.06 12.44 27.59
N GLU A 15 1.34 12.74 27.23
CA GLU A 15 1.78 12.86 25.85
C GLU A 15 1.56 11.60 25.01
N MET A 16 0.67 11.70 24.02
CA MET A 16 0.36 10.63 23.07
C MET A 16 1.41 10.58 21.95
N PRO A 17 1.82 9.37 21.53
CA PRO A 17 2.62 9.23 20.32
C PRO A 17 1.88 9.73 19.06
N SER A 18 2.61 10.25 18.07
CA SER A 18 2.04 10.91 16.90
C SER A 18 1.09 10.01 16.08
N ALA A 19 1.47 8.77 15.79
CA ALA A 19 0.66 7.89 14.95
C ALA A 19 -0.69 7.49 15.57
N PRO A 20 -0.75 7.08 16.87
CA PRO A 20 -2.05 6.90 17.56
C PRO A 20 -2.87 8.18 17.64
N LEU A 21 -2.23 9.34 17.87
CA LEU A 21 -2.91 10.63 17.90
C LEU A 21 -3.62 10.93 16.57
N ASN A 22 -2.91 10.80 15.45
CA ASN A 22 -3.46 11.04 14.11
C ASN A 22 -4.64 10.08 13.78
N ASN A 23 -4.56 8.84 14.24
CA ASN A 23 -5.64 7.88 14.08
C ASN A 23 -6.86 8.24 14.94
N ALA A 24 -6.62 8.62 16.20
CA ALA A 24 -7.67 9.01 17.13
C ALA A 24 -8.42 10.28 16.69
N VAL A 25 -7.73 11.26 16.07
CA VAL A 25 -8.35 12.46 15.49
C VAL A 25 -9.44 12.07 14.48
N LYS A 26 -9.14 11.14 13.56
CA LYS A 26 -10.11 10.65 12.55
C LYS A 26 -11.26 9.89 13.20
N GLN A 27 -10.96 9.02 14.16
CA GLN A 27 -11.97 8.25 14.88
C GLN A 27 -12.91 9.15 15.66
N LEU A 28 -12.37 10.12 16.43
CA LEU A 28 -13.16 11.02 17.28
C LEU A 28 -14.19 11.79 16.44
N GLY A 29 -13.77 12.43 15.33
CA GLY A 29 -14.67 13.17 14.47
C GLY A 29 -15.77 12.29 13.88
N THR A 30 -15.41 11.10 13.39
CA THR A 30 -16.38 10.16 12.83
C THR A 30 -17.36 9.63 13.88
N MET A 31 -16.88 9.29 15.07
CA MET A 31 -17.74 8.73 16.15
C MET A 31 -18.71 9.77 16.69
N ILE A 32 -18.27 11.01 16.85
CA ILE A 32 -19.14 12.12 17.33
C ILE A 32 -20.21 12.44 16.27
N ALA A 33 -19.82 12.67 15.01
CA ALA A 33 -20.79 12.97 13.94
C ALA A 33 -21.83 11.86 13.81
N LYS A 34 -21.40 10.63 13.68
CA LYS A 34 -22.29 9.47 13.56
C LYS A 34 -23.18 9.31 14.80
N GLY A 35 -22.65 9.55 15.99
CA GLY A 35 -23.42 9.44 17.23
C GLY A 35 -24.50 10.50 17.37
N LEU A 36 -24.24 11.72 16.91
CA LEU A 36 -25.24 12.80 16.87
C LEU A 36 -26.34 12.49 15.85
N ASP A 37 -25.96 12.01 14.65
CA ASP A 37 -26.91 11.56 13.62
C ASP A 37 -27.81 10.43 14.12
N GLU A 38 -27.21 9.39 14.72
CA GLU A 38 -27.94 8.23 15.27
C GLU A 38 -28.89 8.63 16.42
N ALA A 39 -28.55 9.66 17.17
CA ALA A 39 -29.36 10.19 18.25
C ALA A 39 -30.46 11.14 17.75
N GLY A 40 -30.45 11.55 16.49
CA GLY A 40 -31.38 12.54 15.94
C GLY A 40 -31.17 13.96 16.52
N LEU A 41 -29.94 14.27 16.94
CA LEU A 41 -29.57 15.63 17.33
C LEU A 41 -29.02 16.37 16.10
N ALA A 42 -29.79 17.36 15.63
CA ALA A 42 -29.32 18.22 14.55
C ALA A 42 -28.04 18.95 14.95
N HIS A 43 -27.06 19.01 14.07
CA HIS A 43 -25.77 19.62 14.31
C HIS A 43 -25.13 20.17 13.04
N GLY A 44 -24.21 21.11 13.19
CA GLY A 44 -23.38 21.64 12.13
C GLY A 44 -22.07 20.84 11.92
N GLU A 45 -21.02 21.54 11.52
CA GLU A 45 -19.72 20.94 11.23
C GLU A 45 -19.08 20.34 12.51
N VAL A 46 -18.48 19.16 12.36
CA VAL A 46 -17.65 18.52 13.40
C VAL A 46 -16.19 18.74 13.06
N ARG A 47 -15.48 19.49 13.87
CA ARG A 47 -14.06 19.78 13.73
C ARG A 47 -13.29 19.19 14.89
N VAL A 48 -12.10 18.63 14.65
CA VAL A 48 -11.26 18.04 15.70
C VAL A 48 -9.97 18.79 15.82
N ILE A 49 -9.66 19.25 17.02
CA ILE A 49 -8.38 19.87 17.40
C ILE A 49 -7.57 18.86 18.20
N SER A 50 -6.27 18.83 17.99
CA SER A 50 -5.37 17.94 18.73
C SER A 50 -4.05 18.61 19.11
N SER A 51 -3.50 18.15 20.21
CA SER A 51 -2.10 18.37 20.60
C SER A 51 -1.53 17.06 21.15
N PRO A 52 -0.21 16.97 21.44
CA PRO A 52 0.33 15.76 22.09
C PRO A 52 -0.48 15.30 23.30
N ARG A 53 -1.15 16.21 24.01
CA ARG A 53 -1.81 15.96 25.28
C ARG A 53 -3.34 16.07 25.23
N ARG A 54 -3.95 16.24 24.04
CA ARG A 54 -5.40 16.41 23.91
C ARG A 54 -5.97 15.96 22.59
N LEU A 55 -7.23 15.57 22.67
CA LEU A 55 -8.14 15.34 21.54
C LEU A 55 -9.41 16.13 21.85
N ALA A 56 -9.84 17.05 21.02
CA ALA A 56 -11.03 17.85 21.24
C ALA A 56 -11.92 17.88 19.99
N ALA A 57 -13.19 17.48 20.13
CA ALA A 57 -14.21 17.67 19.12
C ALA A 57 -14.96 18.98 19.42
N LEU A 58 -15.04 19.85 18.42
CA LEU A 58 -15.85 21.06 18.38
C LEU A 58 -16.98 20.82 17.37
N VAL A 59 -18.21 21.03 17.78
CA VAL A 59 -19.38 20.84 16.93
C VAL A 59 -20.22 22.11 16.98
N ALA A 60 -20.42 22.70 15.82
CA ALA A 60 -21.27 23.89 15.71
C ALA A 60 -22.76 23.54 15.78
N ASP A 61 -23.56 24.44 16.29
CA ASP A 61 -25.02 24.43 16.20
C ASP A 61 -25.69 23.11 16.61
N VAL A 62 -25.30 22.50 17.72
CA VAL A 62 -25.93 21.29 18.24
C VAL A 62 -27.28 21.65 18.87
N ALA A 63 -28.35 21.00 18.44
CA ALA A 63 -29.68 21.18 18.98
C ALA A 63 -29.71 20.82 20.46
N THR A 64 -30.37 21.65 21.31
CA THR A 64 -30.48 21.44 22.77
C THR A 64 -31.45 20.31 23.15
N ALA A 65 -32.21 19.82 22.16
CA ALA A 65 -33.10 18.65 22.30
C ALA A 65 -33.33 18.01 20.91
N THR A 66 -33.69 16.75 20.89
CA THR A 66 -34.15 16.08 19.67
C THR A 66 -35.53 16.58 19.24
N ASP A 67 -35.84 16.50 17.98
CA ASP A 67 -37.21 16.73 17.51
C ASP A 67 -38.17 15.65 18.01
N GLU A 68 -39.46 16.02 18.21
CA GLU A 68 -40.49 15.02 18.38
C GLU A 68 -40.71 14.25 17.07
N VAL A 69 -40.62 12.93 17.13
CA VAL A 69 -40.73 12.08 15.94
C VAL A 69 -41.99 11.22 16.02
N HIS A 70 -42.85 11.35 15.05
CA HIS A 70 -43.98 10.44 14.85
C HIS A 70 -43.52 9.31 13.91
N GLU A 71 -43.13 8.18 14.51
CA GLU A 71 -42.64 7.02 13.76
C GLU A 71 -43.82 6.14 13.36
N ILE A 72 -43.95 5.86 12.05
CA ILE A 72 -44.95 4.96 11.50
C ILE A 72 -44.20 3.77 10.82
N LYS A 73 -44.36 2.58 11.36
CA LYS A 73 -43.79 1.35 10.78
C LYS A 73 -44.87 0.47 10.20
N ARG A 74 -44.75 0.06 8.96
CA ARG A 74 -45.61 -0.91 8.29
C ARG A 74 -45.30 -2.33 8.80
N GLY A 75 -46.31 -3.05 9.15
CA GLY A 75 -46.26 -4.42 9.62
C GLY A 75 -46.86 -5.43 8.63
N PRO A 76 -47.24 -6.61 9.09
CA PRO A 76 -47.88 -7.62 8.25
C PRO A 76 -49.24 -7.16 7.72
N ALA A 77 -49.74 -7.83 6.67
CA ALA A 77 -51.08 -7.58 6.13
C ALA A 77 -52.16 -7.84 7.21
N ALA A 78 -53.21 -7.07 7.21
CA ALA A 78 -54.27 -7.10 8.25
C ALA A 78 -54.88 -8.50 8.41
N ASN A 79 -55.04 -9.22 7.33
CA ASN A 79 -55.55 -10.62 7.33
C ASN A 79 -54.59 -11.67 7.95
N ILE A 80 -53.31 -11.31 8.12
CA ILE A 80 -52.30 -12.12 8.82
C ILE A 80 -52.16 -11.63 10.27
N ALA A 81 -52.36 -10.36 10.47
CA ALA A 81 -52.16 -9.69 11.76
C ALA A 81 -53.31 -9.97 12.73
N PHE A 82 -54.53 -10.19 12.25
CA PHE A 82 -55.71 -10.47 13.08
C PHE A 82 -56.41 -11.73 12.62
N ASP A 83 -56.97 -12.49 13.57
CA ASP A 83 -57.82 -13.66 13.29
C ASP A 83 -59.26 -13.25 12.90
N ALA A 84 -60.12 -14.25 12.65
CA ALA A 84 -61.49 -14.04 12.20
C ALA A 84 -62.34 -13.33 13.27
N ASP A 85 -61.96 -13.43 14.56
CA ASP A 85 -62.62 -12.81 15.71
C ASP A 85 -62.03 -11.42 16.00
N GLY A 86 -61.02 -10.95 15.23
CA GLY A 86 -60.38 -9.65 15.40
C GLY A 86 -59.28 -9.63 16.45
N ASN A 87 -58.82 -10.77 16.98
CA ASN A 87 -57.74 -10.81 17.95
C ASN A 87 -56.37 -10.78 17.26
N ALA A 88 -55.39 -10.14 17.91
CA ALA A 88 -54.05 -10.06 17.41
C ALA A 88 -53.36 -11.43 17.39
N THR A 89 -52.92 -11.87 16.18
CA THR A 89 -52.16 -13.09 16.00
C THR A 89 -50.73 -12.99 16.54
N LYS A 90 -50.01 -14.11 16.59
CA LYS A 90 -48.58 -14.09 16.97
C LYS A 90 -47.75 -13.16 16.07
N ALA A 91 -48.13 -12.98 14.79
CA ALA A 91 -47.47 -12.07 13.86
C ALA A 91 -47.64 -10.59 14.26
N ALA A 92 -48.88 -10.19 14.61
CA ALA A 92 -49.18 -8.85 15.11
C ALA A 92 -48.50 -8.59 16.46
N GLN A 93 -48.59 -9.53 17.42
CA GLN A 93 -47.94 -9.45 18.72
C GLN A 93 -46.41 -9.32 18.62
N GLY A 94 -45.79 -10.13 17.70
CA GLY A 94 -44.36 -10.06 17.43
C GLY A 94 -43.94 -8.71 16.82
N PHE A 95 -44.72 -8.20 15.90
CA PHE A 95 -44.51 -6.91 15.29
C PHE A 95 -44.66 -5.75 16.28
N ALA A 96 -45.75 -5.74 17.05
CA ALA A 96 -46.01 -4.74 18.09
C ALA A 96 -44.87 -4.71 19.13
N ARG A 97 -44.42 -5.90 19.59
CA ARG A 97 -43.27 -6.01 20.52
C ARG A 97 -41.98 -5.46 19.92
N LYS A 98 -41.71 -5.75 18.62
CA LYS A 98 -40.54 -5.23 17.90
C LYS A 98 -40.59 -3.70 17.77
N CYS A 99 -41.78 -3.12 17.62
CA CYS A 99 -41.98 -1.68 17.50
C CYS A 99 -42.11 -0.98 18.88
N GLY A 100 -42.20 -1.73 19.97
CA GLY A 100 -42.37 -1.18 21.34
C GLY A 100 -43.72 -0.55 21.57
N VAL A 101 -44.79 -1.08 20.93
CA VAL A 101 -46.19 -0.67 21.12
C VAL A 101 -47.02 -1.83 21.60
N ALA A 102 -48.18 -1.57 22.20
CA ALA A 102 -49.15 -2.61 22.55
C ALA A 102 -49.82 -3.16 21.26
N ALA A 103 -50.19 -4.44 21.24
CA ALA A 103 -50.83 -5.03 20.05
C ALA A 103 -52.19 -4.37 19.75
N GLU A 104 -52.88 -3.88 20.77
CA GLU A 104 -54.15 -3.14 20.67
C GLU A 104 -53.96 -1.73 20.08
N GLY A 105 -52.72 -1.22 20.09
CA GLY A 105 -52.37 0.10 19.51
C GLY A 105 -51.99 0.04 18.03
N LEU A 106 -52.06 -1.14 17.40
CA LEU A 106 -51.80 -1.27 15.95
C LEU A 106 -52.99 -0.69 15.17
N VAL A 107 -52.70 0.20 14.22
CA VAL A 107 -53.69 0.84 13.35
C VAL A 107 -53.80 0.10 12.04
N ARG A 108 -55.01 -0.25 11.61
CA ARG A 108 -55.27 -0.80 10.26
C ARG A 108 -55.36 0.37 9.27
N ARG A 109 -54.64 0.25 8.15
CA ARG A 109 -54.65 1.24 7.07
C ARG A 109 -54.38 0.58 5.74
N GLU A 110 -55.12 1.03 4.72
CA GLU A 110 -54.87 0.64 3.34
C GLU A 110 -53.56 1.31 2.84
N ASP A 111 -52.69 0.52 2.22
CA ASP A 111 -51.44 1.01 1.65
C ASP A 111 -51.60 1.28 0.14
N THR A 112 -50.60 1.86 -0.49
CA THR A 112 -50.56 2.23 -1.91
C THR A 112 -50.81 1.06 -2.89
N ASP A 113 -50.69 -0.18 -2.44
CA ASP A 113 -50.94 -1.39 -3.18
C ASP A 113 -52.42 -1.88 -3.07
N GLY A 114 -53.31 -1.11 -2.42
CA GLY A 114 -54.73 -1.40 -2.25
C GLY A 114 -55.02 -2.54 -1.23
N ARG A 115 -54.02 -2.88 -0.38
CA ARG A 115 -54.19 -3.88 0.67
C ARG A 115 -54.12 -3.26 2.04
N GLU A 116 -54.90 -3.81 2.99
CA GLU A 116 -54.80 -3.39 4.39
C GLU A 116 -53.60 -4.03 5.09
N TYR A 117 -52.86 -3.18 5.75
CA TYR A 117 -51.73 -3.57 6.63
C TYR A 117 -51.97 -3.04 8.04
N VAL A 118 -51.24 -3.59 9.01
CA VAL A 118 -51.17 -3.00 10.35
C VAL A 118 -49.97 -2.05 10.38
N PHE A 119 -50.15 -0.92 11.05
CA PHE A 119 -49.13 0.06 11.26
C PHE A 119 -48.93 0.25 12.76
N ALA A 120 -47.66 0.29 13.19
CA ALA A 120 -47.30 0.72 14.54
C ALA A 120 -46.99 2.22 14.48
N GLU A 121 -47.73 3.02 15.20
CA GLU A 121 -47.52 4.44 15.34
C GLU A 121 -46.97 4.70 16.75
N LYS A 122 -45.84 5.38 16.82
CA LYS A 122 -45.20 5.72 18.08
C LYS A 122 -44.73 7.16 18.05
N ASN A 123 -45.21 7.93 19.00
CA ASN A 123 -44.65 9.24 19.27
C ASN A 123 -43.44 9.10 20.17
N ILE A 124 -42.31 9.51 19.67
CA ILE A 124 -41.05 9.62 20.40
C ILE A 124 -40.95 11.08 20.85
N PRO A 125 -41.12 11.37 22.13
CA PRO A 125 -41.07 12.75 22.60
C PRO A 125 -39.65 13.32 22.45
N SER A 126 -39.57 14.63 22.33
CA SER A 126 -38.32 15.36 22.40
C SER A 126 -37.56 15.02 23.67
N ALA A 127 -36.27 14.74 23.53
CA ALA A 127 -35.36 14.44 24.63
C ALA A 127 -34.26 15.51 24.72
N PRO A 128 -33.88 15.97 25.92
CA PRO A 128 -32.82 16.96 26.08
C PRO A 128 -31.47 16.42 25.63
N ALA A 129 -30.63 17.27 25.01
CA ALA A 129 -29.35 16.88 24.46
C ALA A 129 -28.34 16.42 25.53
N THR A 130 -28.31 17.01 26.70
CA THR A 130 -27.28 16.74 27.72
C THR A 130 -27.12 15.25 28.07
N PRO A 131 -28.16 14.47 28.40
CA PRO A 131 -28.00 13.04 28.65
C PRO A 131 -27.55 12.25 27.44
N ILE A 132 -27.95 12.65 26.24
CA ILE A 132 -27.55 12.03 24.98
C ILE A 132 -26.05 12.26 24.74
N LEU A 133 -25.58 13.49 24.88
CA LEU A 133 -24.17 13.86 24.74
C LEU A 133 -23.29 13.18 25.82
N THR A 134 -23.77 13.08 27.06
CA THR A 134 -23.09 12.31 28.11
C THR A 134 -22.83 10.88 27.66
N ALA A 135 -23.87 10.15 27.28
CA ALA A 135 -23.73 8.76 26.83
C ALA A 135 -22.88 8.62 25.58
N LEU A 136 -23.01 9.56 24.63
CA LEU A 136 -22.20 9.59 23.41
C LEU A 136 -20.69 9.77 23.72
N CYS A 137 -20.36 10.72 24.60
CA CYS A 137 -18.96 11.00 24.95
C CYS A 137 -18.33 9.84 25.73
N GLU A 138 -19.05 9.25 26.71
CA GLU A 138 -18.56 8.08 27.43
C GLU A 138 -18.36 6.86 26.54
N LYS A 139 -19.30 6.61 25.63
CA LYS A 139 -19.15 5.57 24.59
C LYS A 139 -17.97 5.85 23.65
N THR A 140 -17.80 7.10 23.25
CA THR A 140 -16.73 7.51 22.32
C THR A 140 -15.36 7.34 22.96
N ILE A 141 -15.11 7.85 24.15
CA ILE A 141 -13.80 7.73 24.81
C ILE A 141 -13.43 6.27 25.08
N ALA A 142 -14.39 5.45 25.49
CA ALA A 142 -14.19 4.02 25.70
C ALA A 142 -14.02 3.23 24.40
N GLY A 143 -14.54 3.74 23.29
CA GLY A 143 -14.55 3.08 21.97
C GLY A 143 -13.35 3.38 21.08
N LEU A 144 -12.50 4.37 21.41
CA LEU A 144 -11.31 4.69 20.63
C LEU A 144 -10.36 3.51 20.58
N GLN A 145 -9.89 3.18 19.35
CA GLN A 145 -9.00 2.05 19.09
C GLN A 145 -7.57 2.52 18.83
N TRP A 146 -6.61 1.74 19.31
CA TRP A 146 -5.20 2.05 19.27
C TRP A 146 -4.41 0.95 18.51
N PRO A 147 -4.64 0.76 17.19
CA PRO A 147 -4.00 -0.31 16.43
C PRO A 147 -2.48 -0.17 16.49
N ASN A 148 -1.80 -1.29 16.73
CA ASN A 148 -0.34 -1.39 16.87
C ASN A 148 0.27 -0.66 18.07
N TYR A 149 -0.54 -0.17 19.00
CA TYR A 149 -0.06 0.45 20.23
C TYR A 149 -0.69 -0.21 21.47
N ARG A 150 0.13 -0.38 22.49
CA ARG A 150 -0.33 -0.96 23.75
C ARG A 150 -1.04 0.09 24.58
N SER A 151 -2.31 -0.14 24.90
CA SER A 151 -3.04 0.66 25.88
C SER A 151 -2.48 0.45 27.27
N GLN A 152 -2.49 1.50 28.08
CA GLN A 152 -2.01 1.52 29.46
C GLN A 152 -3.19 1.53 30.43
N ARG A 153 -3.00 0.92 31.58
CA ARG A 153 -3.86 1.08 32.77
C ARG A 153 -3.17 2.00 33.76
N TRP A 154 -3.94 2.74 34.50
CA TRP A 154 -3.42 3.59 35.57
C TRP A 154 -4.31 3.56 36.79
N GLY A 155 -3.75 3.84 37.97
CA GLY A 155 -4.49 3.84 39.24
C GLY A 155 -5.09 2.46 39.56
N HIS A 156 -6.27 2.47 40.14
CA HIS A 156 -7.04 1.27 40.52
C HIS A 156 -8.14 0.92 39.50
N GLU A 157 -8.28 1.72 38.42
CA GLU A 157 -9.33 1.56 37.42
C GLU A 157 -9.00 0.45 36.41
N HIS A 158 -10.07 -0.12 35.83
CA HIS A 158 -9.95 -1.12 34.77
C HIS A 158 -9.92 -0.49 33.36
N ALA A 159 -10.18 0.82 33.29
CA ALA A 159 -10.13 1.54 32.02
C ALA A 159 -8.73 1.53 31.42
N THR A 160 -8.68 1.47 30.08
CA THR A 160 -7.44 1.52 29.31
C THR A 160 -7.49 2.61 28.26
N PHE A 161 -6.37 3.30 28.07
CA PHE A 161 -6.20 4.31 27.03
C PHE A 161 -4.77 4.30 26.53
N VAL A 162 -4.44 4.93 25.39
CA VAL A 162 -3.05 4.95 24.88
C VAL A 162 -2.09 5.66 25.84
N ARG A 163 -2.59 6.65 26.56
CA ARG A 163 -1.92 7.35 27.68
C ARG A 163 -2.96 7.68 28.76
N PRO A 164 -2.59 7.83 30.03
CA PRO A 164 -3.54 8.17 31.09
C PRO A 164 -4.33 9.44 30.78
N VAL A 165 -5.66 9.36 30.89
CA VAL A 165 -6.54 10.52 30.82
C VAL A 165 -6.39 11.30 32.12
N ARG A 166 -6.30 12.63 32.03
CA ARG A 166 -6.03 13.53 33.17
C ARG A 166 -7.10 14.58 33.42
N TRP A 167 -7.82 14.97 32.39
CA TRP A 167 -8.95 15.88 32.48
C TRP A 167 -9.93 15.67 31.34
N ILE A 168 -11.15 16.11 31.52
CA ILE A 168 -12.16 16.17 30.45
C ILE A 168 -12.81 17.57 30.55
N CYS A 169 -12.83 18.31 29.43
CA CYS A 169 -13.63 19.52 29.31
C CYS A 169 -14.79 19.24 28.37
N CYS A 170 -16.04 19.35 28.87
CA CYS A 170 -17.19 19.03 28.04
C CYS A 170 -18.30 20.04 28.27
N LEU A 171 -18.66 20.80 27.22
CA LEU A 171 -19.60 21.93 27.30
C LEU A 171 -20.61 21.89 26.16
N LEU A 172 -21.86 22.23 26.48
CA LEU A 172 -22.89 22.59 25.50
C LEU A 172 -23.27 24.06 25.72
N GLY A 173 -22.80 24.96 24.90
CA GLY A 173 -22.81 26.39 25.19
C GLY A 173 -21.94 26.68 26.43
N GLU A 174 -22.58 27.25 27.51
CA GLU A 174 -21.90 27.53 28.76
C GLU A 174 -22.11 26.40 29.80
N ASP A 175 -22.98 25.43 29.50
CA ASP A 175 -23.37 24.38 30.42
C ASP A 175 -22.42 23.19 30.36
N VAL A 176 -21.99 22.69 31.53
CA VAL A 176 -21.16 21.49 31.61
C VAL A 176 -21.99 20.23 31.29
N VAL A 177 -21.55 19.44 30.30
CA VAL A 177 -22.09 18.11 30.03
C VAL A 177 -21.35 17.10 30.92
N PRO A 178 -22.03 16.39 31.84
CA PRO A 178 -21.40 15.47 32.78
C PRO A 178 -20.94 14.21 32.08
N VAL A 179 -19.63 14.02 31.93
CA VAL A 179 -18.97 12.85 31.30
C VAL A 179 -17.98 12.28 32.31
N SER A 180 -17.93 10.97 32.43
CA SER A 180 -17.00 10.28 33.31
C SER A 180 -16.22 9.22 32.58
N PHE A 181 -14.91 9.15 32.86
CA PHE A 181 -14.04 8.09 32.36
C PHE A 181 -12.95 7.78 33.38
N ALA A 182 -12.90 6.53 33.85
CA ALA A 182 -12.04 6.09 34.95
C ALA A 182 -12.30 6.97 36.21
N ASP A 183 -11.25 7.59 36.72
CA ASP A 183 -11.29 8.49 37.90
C ASP A 183 -11.48 9.98 37.54
N VAL A 184 -11.75 10.28 36.26
CA VAL A 184 -11.89 11.66 35.76
C VAL A 184 -13.33 11.99 35.43
N THR A 185 -13.79 13.13 35.88
CA THR A 185 -15.11 13.72 35.56
C THR A 185 -14.90 15.02 34.77
N SER A 186 -15.85 15.33 33.89
CA SER A 186 -15.81 16.54 33.09
C SER A 186 -16.04 17.82 33.92
N GLY A 187 -15.48 18.89 33.42
CA GLY A 187 -15.68 20.25 33.87
C GLY A 187 -15.63 21.24 32.72
N ASN A 188 -15.46 22.51 33.07
CA ASN A 188 -15.26 23.60 32.12
C ASN A 188 -13.82 24.11 32.11
N THR A 189 -12.86 23.27 32.48
CA THR A 189 -11.44 23.63 32.50
C THR A 189 -10.63 22.79 31.56
N THR A 190 -9.67 23.40 30.85
CA THR A 190 -8.61 22.76 30.11
C THR A 190 -7.25 22.99 30.73
N ARG A 191 -6.20 22.27 30.32
CA ARG A 191 -4.85 22.48 30.82
C ARG A 191 -3.96 23.08 29.73
N GLY A 192 -3.23 24.13 30.10
CA GLY A 192 -2.30 24.78 29.21
C GLY A 192 -0.99 24.02 29.04
N HIS A 193 -0.09 24.63 28.27
CA HIS A 193 1.28 24.15 28.09
C HIS A 193 1.99 24.05 29.44
N ARG A 194 2.71 22.95 29.69
CA ARG A 194 3.36 22.69 31.01
C ARG A 194 4.30 23.80 31.48
N VAL A 195 4.87 24.55 30.56
CA VAL A 195 5.92 25.58 30.87
C VAL A 195 5.44 26.99 30.53
N LEU A 196 4.74 27.17 29.37
CA LEU A 196 4.32 28.50 28.91
C LEU A 196 3.04 28.99 29.58
N GLY A 197 2.09 28.08 29.82
CA GLY A 197 0.79 28.36 30.46
C GLY A 197 0.40 27.25 31.41
N PRO A 198 1.15 27.03 32.52
CA PRO A 198 0.88 25.90 33.41
C PRO A 198 -0.43 26.08 34.17
N GLY A 199 -1.07 24.96 34.46
CA GLY A 199 -2.29 24.91 35.31
C GLY A 199 -3.58 24.78 34.52
N ASP A 200 -4.70 24.95 35.22
CA ASP A 200 -6.03 24.83 34.66
C ASP A 200 -6.54 26.21 34.18
N HIS A 201 -7.16 26.22 33.01
CA HIS A 201 -7.72 27.41 32.37
C HIS A 201 -9.21 27.22 32.15
N VAL A 202 -10.01 28.20 32.54
CA VAL A 202 -11.47 28.13 32.40
C VAL A 202 -11.88 28.40 30.96
N VAL A 203 -12.68 27.50 30.39
CA VAL A 203 -13.36 27.64 29.11
C VAL A 203 -14.79 28.03 29.35
N ALA A 204 -15.14 29.28 29.10
CA ALA A 204 -16.48 29.79 29.34
C ALA A 204 -17.51 29.22 28.35
N SER A 205 -17.12 28.97 27.12
CA SER A 205 -17.94 28.35 26.06
C SER A 205 -17.06 27.73 24.98
N PRO A 206 -17.59 26.84 24.13
CA PRO A 206 -16.85 26.29 23.02
C PRO A 206 -16.25 27.32 22.04
N ALA A 207 -16.92 28.44 21.84
CA ALA A 207 -16.52 29.53 20.96
C ALA A 207 -15.15 30.15 21.33
N VAL A 208 -14.80 30.18 22.61
CA VAL A 208 -13.53 30.78 23.08
C VAL A 208 -12.43 29.73 23.32
N TYR A 209 -12.70 28.48 23.10
CA TYR A 209 -11.81 27.37 23.45
C TYR A 209 -10.41 27.51 22.78
N GLU A 210 -10.36 27.77 21.46
CA GLU A 210 -9.08 27.92 20.76
C GLU A 210 -8.27 29.11 21.26
N GLN A 211 -8.94 30.22 21.57
CA GLN A 211 -8.27 31.39 22.13
C GLN A 211 -7.71 31.09 23.53
N VAL A 212 -8.47 30.39 24.37
CA VAL A 212 -8.00 29.95 25.70
C VAL A 212 -6.78 29.04 25.59
N LEU A 213 -6.76 28.13 24.60
CA LEU A 213 -5.60 27.29 24.34
C LEU A 213 -4.39 28.10 23.90
N GLU A 214 -4.56 29.05 22.98
CA GLU A 214 -3.48 29.89 22.49
C GLU A 214 -2.89 30.76 23.61
N ASP A 215 -3.73 31.40 24.41
CA ASP A 215 -3.31 32.19 25.59
C ASP A 215 -2.59 31.33 26.64
N ALA A 216 -2.94 30.03 26.68
CA ALA A 216 -2.31 29.04 27.54
C ALA A 216 -1.09 28.33 26.88
N GLY A 217 -0.57 28.83 25.75
CA GLY A 217 0.62 28.32 25.08
C GLY A 217 0.39 27.03 24.32
N VAL A 218 -0.81 26.80 23.76
CA VAL A 218 -1.15 25.61 22.97
C VAL A 218 -1.76 26.03 21.63
N LEU A 219 -1.10 25.65 20.53
CA LEU A 219 -1.58 25.91 19.19
C LEU A 219 -2.28 24.67 18.60
N SER A 220 -3.23 24.89 17.68
CA SER A 220 -3.79 23.82 16.84
C SER A 220 -2.72 23.18 15.97
N ALA A 221 -2.98 21.97 15.43
CA ALA A 221 -2.03 21.27 14.59
C ALA A 221 -1.69 22.07 13.33
N GLU A 222 -2.66 22.74 12.73
CA GLU A 222 -2.48 23.59 11.55
C GLU A 222 -1.56 24.78 11.89
N ARG A 223 -1.80 25.47 12.98
CA ARG A 223 -1.00 26.61 13.42
C ARG A 223 0.41 26.22 13.83
N ARG A 224 0.58 25.02 14.42
CA ARG A 224 1.92 24.47 14.71
C ARG A 224 2.69 24.22 13.41
N ARG A 225 2.01 23.64 12.40
CA ARG A 225 2.61 23.43 11.06
C ARG A 225 3.06 24.74 10.45
N GLU A 226 2.20 25.75 10.45
CA GLU A 226 2.51 27.09 9.91
C GLU A 226 3.70 27.71 10.63
N ALA A 227 3.73 27.66 11.96
CA ALA A 227 4.81 28.21 12.75
C ALA A 227 6.15 27.51 12.49
N ILE A 228 6.17 26.19 12.35
CA ILE A 228 7.38 25.42 12.02
C ILE A 228 7.88 25.80 10.62
N LEU A 229 6.98 25.84 9.61
CA LEU A 229 7.36 26.20 8.24
C LEU A 229 7.86 27.63 8.15
N ALA A 230 7.23 28.57 8.86
CA ALA A 230 7.69 29.96 8.91
C ALA A 230 9.09 30.06 9.54
N GLY A 231 9.34 29.38 10.66
CA GLY A 231 10.65 29.37 11.28
C GLY A 231 11.73 28.69 10.42
N ILE A 232 11.38 27.64 9.68
CA ILE A 232 12.29 27.02 8.70
C ILE A 232 12.61 27.99 7.56
N ALA A 233 11.61 28.70 7.04
CA ALA A 233 11.83 29.70 6.00
C ALA A 233 12.73 30.85 6.46
N GLU A 234 12.64 31.26 7.73
CA GLU A 234 13.57 32.22 8.32
C GLU A 234 15.01 31.66 8.37
N VAL A 235 15.18 30.40 8.78
CA VAL A 235 16.51 29.73 8.80
C VAL A 235 17.11 29.68 7.39
N GLU A 236 16.34 29.36 6.36
CA GLU A 236 16.80 29.34 4.97
C GLU A 236 17.09 30.75 4.43
N ALA A 237 16.30 31.76 4.80
CA ALA A 237 16.53 33.15 4.41
C ALA A 237 17.84 33.69 4.97
N ASP A 238 18.20 33.33 6.20
CA ASP A 238 19.47 33.68 6.84
C ASP A 238 20.67 32.93 6.24
N ARG A 239 20.44 31.89 5.41
CA ARG A 239 21.45 31.01 4.80
C ARG A 239 21.24 30.90 3.30
N PRO A 240 21.54 31.92 2.51
CA PRO A 240 21.25 31.94 1.08
C PRO A 240 21.80 30.69 0.36
N GLY A 241 20.93 29.96 -0.32
CA GLY A 241 21.26 28.75 -1.06
C GLY A 241 21.20 27.47 -0.23
N CYS A 242 21.03 27.54 1.10
CA CYS A 242 20.79 26.33 1.91
C CYS A 242 19.34 25.90 1.87
N HIS A 243 19.12 24.61 2.14
CA HIS A 243 17.81 23.98 2.23
C HIS A 243 17.71 23.08 3.47
N VAL A 244 16.59 23.18 4.19
CA VAL A 244 16.28 22.33 5.34
C VAL A 244 15.48 21.11 4.84
N ASP A 245 16.05 19.92 4.95
CA ASP A 245 15.35 18.69 4.56
C ASP A 245 14.31 18.30 5.61
N THR A 246 13.04 18.31 5.21
CA THR A 246 11.90 17.99 6.07
C THR A 246 11.12 16.79 5.55
N PRO A 247 11.63 15.54 5.69
CA PRO A 247 10.93 14.37 5.22
C PRO A 247 9.51 14.30 5.81
N LYS A 248 8.51 14.17 4.94
CA LYS A 248 7.07 14.28 5.29
C LYS A 248 6.71 13.51 6.55
N LYS A 249 7.19 12.27 6.69
CA LYS A 249 6.88 11.41 7.83
C LYS A 249 7.41 11.98 9.15
N VAL A 250 8.66 12.48 9.15
CA VAL A 250 9.29 13.07 10.34
C VAL A 250 8.64 14.42 10.67
N PHE A 251 8.38 15.23 9.66
CA PHE A 251 7.71 16.51 9.82
C PHE A 251 6.32 16.39 10.46
N GLU A 252 5.47 15.45 9.96
CA GLU A 252 4.17 15.15 10.56
C GLU A 252 4.27 14.64 12.01
N GLU A 253 5.34 13.94 12.34
CA GLU A 253 5.61 13.51 13.70
C GLU A 253 5.99 14.69 14.60
N VAL A 254 6.87 15.58 14.14
CA VAL A 254 7.35 16.77 14.87
C VAL A 254 6.21 17.70 15.25
N ILE A 255 5.24 17.93 14.34
CA ILE A 255 4.04 18.73 14.65
C ILE A 255 3.31 18.19 15.89
N ASN A 256 3.34 16.88 16.10
CA ASN A 256 2.68 16.20 17.20
C ASN A 256 3.58 15.94 18.42
N LEU A 257 4.80 16.49 18.44
CA LEU A 257 5.72 16.45 19.60
C LEU A 257 5.73 17.74 20.42
N CYS A 258 5.15 18.81 19.90
CA CYS A 258 5.12 20.11 20.56
C CYS A 258 3.69 20.67 20.63
N GLU A 259 3.45 21.58 21.58
CA GLU A 259 2.23 22.38 21.71
C GLU A 259 2.46 23.82 21.25
N TRP A 260 3.70 24.32 21.42
CA TRP A 260 4.14 25.66 20.98
C TRP A 260 5.54 25.56 20.36
N PRO A 261 5.65 25.38 19.05
CA PRO A 261 6.93 25.17 18.41
C PRO A 261 7.77 26.45 18.32
N THR A 262 9.06 26.31 18.61
CA THR A 262 10.09 27.31 18.34
C THR A 262 11.19 26.64 17.54
N VAL A 263 11.50 27.18 16.36
CA VAL A 263 12.55 26.66 15.47
C VAL A 263 13.90 27.22 15.92
N LEU A 264 14.85 26.34 16.18
CA LEU A 264 16.20 26.67 16.64
C LEU A 264 17.22 25.97 15.73
N VAL A 265 18.42 26.52 15.61
CA VAL A 265 19.52 25.92 14.86
C VAL A 265 20.62 25.53 15.82
N GLY A 266 21.02 24.26 15.78
CA GLY A 266 22.19 23.73 16.47
C GLY A 266 23.29 23.37 15.47
N THR A 267 24.48 23.08 16.00
CA THR A 267 25.69 22.73 15.24
C THR A 267 26.35 21.48 15.81
N PHE A 268 27.13 20.81 14.98
CA PHE A 268 28.05 19.75 15.43
C PHE A 268 29.47 20.00 14.87
N ASP A 269 30.45 19.27 15.39
CA ASP A 269 31.86 19.47 15.01
C ASP A 269 32.09 19.00 13.56
N GLU A 270 32.84 19.77 12.79
CA GLU A 270 33.09 19.53 11.36
C GLU A 270 33.72 18.15 11.08
N GLU A 271 34.45 17.59 12.04
CA GLU A 271 35.07 16.27 11.89
C GLU A 271 34.07 15.14 11.63
N PHE A 272 32.80 15.26 12.08
CA PHE A 272 31.77 14.28 11.86
C PHE A 272 31.31 14.24 10.40
N LEU A 273 31.53 15.28 9.61
CA LEU A 273 31.21 15.25 8.16
C LEU A 273 32.06 14.23 7.36
N LYS A 274 33.07 13.61 8.01
CA LYS A 274 33.80 12.46 7.43
C LYS A 274 33.04 11.14 7.51
N VAL A 275 32.04 11.05 8.37
CA VAL A 275 31.13 9.90 8.47
C VAL A 275 30.14 9.99 7.32
N PRO A 276 29.70 8.86 6.73
CA PRO A 276 28.65 8.87 5.72
C PRO A 276 27.43 9.68 6.15
N HIS A 277 26.99 10.60 5.28
CA HIS A 277 25.95 11.56 5.63
C HIS A 277 24.62 10.89 5.96
N GLU A 278 24.36 9.70 5.41
CA GLU A 278 23.14 8.93 5.69
C GLU A 278 23.05 8.50 7.16
N ILE A 279 24.19 8.13 7.77
CA ILE A 279 24.22 7.81 9.21
C ILE A 279 23.97 9.06 10.05
N ILE A 280 24.59 10.20 9.67
CA ILE A 280 24.38 11.48 10.35
C ILE A 280 22.90 11.87 10.27
N CYS A 281 22.33 11.82 9.06
CA CYS A 281 20.91 12.13 8.84
C CYS A 281 19.98 11.18 9.58
N GLU A 282 20.27 9.87 9.61
CA GLU A 282 19.46 8.93 10.37
C GLU A 282 19.50 9.21 11.87
N SER A 283 20.68 9.49 12.40
CA SER A 283 20.84 9.89 13.81
C SER A 283 20.02 11.12 14.16
N MET A 284 19.98 12.10 13.26
CA MET A 284 19.21 13.33 13.45
C MET A 284 17.71 13.10 13.21
N LEU A 285 17.30 12.60 12.06
CA LEU A 285 15.90 12.48 11.65
C LEU A 285 15.15 11.38 12.43
N THR A 286 15.74 10.18 12.51
CA THR A 286 15.05 9.01 13.05
C THR A 286 15.09 8.96 14.56
N ASN A 287 16.23 9.32 15.17
CA ASN A 287 16.39 9.21 16.61
C ASN A 287 15.97 10.49 17.34
N GLN A 288 16.32 11.67 16.80
CA GLN A 288 16.15 12.94 17.49
C GLN A 288 15.05 13.84 16.89
N ARG A 289 14.55 13.55 15.69
CA ARG A 289 13.57 14.40 14.95
C ARG A 289 14.12 15.79 14.65
N TYR A 290 15.44 15.90 14.41
CA TYR A 290 16.09 17.10 13.92
C TYR A 290 16.16 17.08 12.40
N PHE A 291 16.10 18.25 11.78
CA PHE A 291 16.13 18.38 10.33
C PHE A 291 17.52 18.81 9.87
N PRO A 292 18.19 18.05 8.99
CA PRO A 292 19.49 18.41 8.44
C PRO A 292 19.38 19.60 7.49
N ILE A 293 20.45 20.38 7.40
CA ILE A 293 20.58 21.52 6.50
C ILE A 293 21.61 21.17 5.43
N TYR A 294 21.21 21.30 4.17
CA TYR A 294 22.09 21.13 3.01
C TYR A 294 22.45 22.48 2.40
N ASP A 295 23.68 22.58 1.86
CA ASP A 295 24.12 23.76 1.12
C ASP A 295 23.59 23.82 -0.31
N GLY A 296 23.95 24.87 -1.07
CA GLY A 296 23.51 25.05 -2.46
C GLY A 296 24.07 24.04 -3.46
N GLU A 297 25.04 23.23 -3.06
CA GLU A 297 25.58 22.09 -3.84
C GLU A 297 24.94 20.75 -3.44
N GLY A 298 24.01 20.77 -2.47
CA GLY A 298 23.35 19.56 -1.96
C GLY A 298 24.21 18.75 -0.98
N LYS A 299 25.27 19.37 -0.41
CA LYS A 299 26.10 18.73 0.61
C LYS A 299 25.55 19.02 2.00
N LEU A 300 25.60 18.01 2.88
CA LEU A 300 25.22 18.16 4.28
C LEU A 300 26.12 19.18 4.96
N THR A 301 25.53 20.19 5.62
CA THR A 301 26.25 21.13 6.48
C THR A 301 26.39 20.56 7.89
N ARG A 302 27.13 21.26 8.75
CA ARG A 302 27.25 20.92 10.18
C ARG A 302 26.10 21.49 11.03
N GLU A 303 25.11 22.10 10.41
CA GLU A 303 23.96 22.69 11.09
C GLU A 303 22.72 21.81 10.97
N PHE A 304 21.85 21.88 11.96
CA PHE A 304 20.59 21.18 11.98
C PHE A 304 19.50 21.99 12.67
N VAL A 305 18.27 21.77 12.28
CA VAL A 305 17.10 22.42 12.88
C VAL A 305 16.51 21.55 13.97
N VAL A 306 16.24 22.19 15.11
CA VAL A 306 15.50 21.62 16.25
C VAL A 306 14.19 22.37 16.42
N VAL A 307 13.08 21.63 16.55
CA VAL A 307 11.79 22.22 16.93
C VAL A 307 11.60 22.05 18.43
N SER A 308 11.76 23.14 19.15
CA SER A 308 11.66 23.18 20.61
C SER A 308 10.21 23.38 21.06
N ASN A 309 9.85 22.80 22.21
CA ASN A 309 8.58 23.01 22.91
C ASN A 309 8.84 23.71 24.27
N SER A 310 9.70 24.72 24.28
CA SER A 310 10.18 25.42 25.49
C SER A 310 10.04 26.94 25.35
N LYS A 311 10.31 27.65 26.44
CA LYS A 311 10.31 29.11 26.43
C LYS A 311 11.44 29.64 25.53
N PRO A 312 11.19 30.67 24.70
CA PRO A 312 12.21 31.29 23.85
C PRO A 312 13.46 31.73 24.63
N GLU A 313 13.32 32.18 25.88
CA GLU A 313 14.45 32.60 26.73
C GLU A 313 15.39 31.43 27.08
N ASN A 314 14.96 30.20 26.91
CA ASN A 314 15.77 29.02 27.13
C ASN A 314 16.50 28.53 25.85
N ALA A 315 16.36 29.21 24.72
CA ALA A 315 16.88 28.77 23.43
C ALA A 315 18.34 28.28 23.49
N GLU A 316 19.26 29.08 24.07
CA GLU A 316 20.66 28.69 24.20
C GLU A 316 20.89 27.40 24.97
N ARG A 317 20.12 27.17 26.06
CA ARG A 317 20.20 25.91 26.83
C ARG A 317 19.64 24.73 26.05
N VAL A 318 18.57 24.97 25.30
CA VAL A 318 17.96 23.93 24.45
C VAL A 318 18.93 23.54 23.37
N ILE A 319 19.56 24.52 22.70
CA ILE A 319 20.56 24.27 21.66
C ILE A 319 21.73 23.47 22.24
N ASP A 320 22.39 23.96 23.31
CA ASP A 320 23.51 23.28 23.98
C ASP A 320 23.15 21.84 24.38
N GLY A 321 21.97 21.64 24.93
CA GLY A 321 21.49 20.28 25.28
C GLY A 321 21.35 19.37 24.09
N ASN A 322 20.77 19.85 22.97
CA ASN A 322 20.58 19.07 21.75
C ASN A 322 21.90 18.82 21.01
N GLU A 323 22.82 19.81 20.97
CA GLU A 323 24.15 19.63 20.40
C GLU A 323 24.96 18.55 21.13
N ARG A 324 24.86 18.48 22.46
CA ARG A 324 25.50 17.40 23.24
C ARG A 324 24.94 16.03 22.91
N VAL A 325 23.63 15.92 22.72
CA VAL A 325 22.99 14.65 22.32
C VAL A 325 23.45 14.22 20.93
N VAL A 326 23.46 15.16 19.97
CA VAL A 326 23.93 14.89 18.60
C VAL A 326 25.40 14.48 18.64
N ARG A 327 26.28 15.24 19.35
CA ARG A 327 27.70 14.92 19.47
C ARG A 327 27.93 13.49 19.98
N ALA A 328 27.26 13.10 21.08
CA ALA A 328 27.41 11.76 21.62
C ALA A 328 27.02 10.66 20.61
N ARG A 329 25.94 10.88 19.85
CA ARG A 329 25.50 9.94 18.80
C ARG A 329 26.46 9.89 17.61
N LEU A 330 27.00 11.04 17.21
CA LEU A 330 27.96 11.10 16.11
C LEU A 330 29.33 10.55 16.50
N ASP A 331 29.75 10.68 17.77
CA ASP A 331 30.94 10.02 18.31
C ASP A 331 30.83 8.50 18.20
N ASP A 332 29.69 7.93 18.61
CA ASP A 332 29.41 6.50 18.46
C ASP A 332 29.42 6.08 16.98
N ALA A 333 28.73 6.82 16.13
CA ALA A 333 28.65 6.54 14.68
C ALA A 333 30.04 6.60 14.01
N LYS A 334 30.85 7.61 14.35
CA LYS A 334 32.24 7.75 13.88
C LYS A 334 33.09 6.57 14.33
N PHE A 335 32.99 6.19 15.59
CA PHE A 335 33.72 5.05 16.15
C PHE A 335 33.37 3.76 15.41
N PHE A 336 32.08 3.47 15.20
CA PHE A 336 31.66 2.28 14.47
C PHE A 336 32.18 2.27 13.02
N TYR A 337 32.07 3.42 12.33
CA TYR A 337 32.57 3.53 10.96
C TYR A 337 34.09 3.32 10.86
N GLU A 338 34.86 3.95 11.75
CA GLU A 338 36.31 3.84 11.77
C GLU A 338 36.79 2.41 12.16
N GLU A 339 36.08 1.72 13.06
CA GLU A 339 36.38 0.32 13.40
C GLU A 339 36.03 -0.64 12.25
N ASP A 340 34.91 -0.39 11.57
CA ASP A 340 34.49 -1.21 10.43
C ASP A 340 35.46 -1.09 9.25
N LEU A 341 36.05 0.09 9.01
CA LEU A 341 37.06 0.30 7.95
C LEU A 341 38.36 -0.50 8.16
N LYS A 342 38.60 -1.06 9.35
CA LYS A 342 39.76 -1.91 9.64
C LYS A 342 39.58 -3.36 9.20
N ILE A 343 38.37 -3.73 8.81
CA ILE A 343 37.97 -5.10 8.49
C ILE A 343 37.56 -5.13 7.01
N SER A 344 38.08 -6.10 6.25
CA SER A 344 37.71 -6.23 4.83
C SER A 344 36.27 -6.71 4.66
N LEU A 345 35.63 -6.34 3.55
CA LEU A 345 34.28 -6.84 3.21
C LEU A 345 34.28 -8.37 3.05
N ASP A 346 35.37 -8.98 2.53
CA ASP A 346 35.49 -10.43 2.46
C ASP A 346 35.50 -11.08 3.87
N GLU A 347 36.17 -10.46 4.83
CA GLU A 347 36.14 -10.93 6.23
C GLU A 347 34.74 -10.76 6.86
N PHE A 348 34.06 -9.63 6.62
CA PHE A 348 32.67 -9.46 7.04
C PHE A 348 31.77 -10.53 6.41
N ARG A 349 31.97 -10.84 5.12
CA ARG A 349 31.21 -11.88 4.43
C ARG A 349 31.34 -13.24 5.12
N GLU A 350 32.53 -13.65 5.52
CA GLU A 350 32.74 -14.91 6.24
C GLU A 350 31.94 -14.97 7.56
N ARG A 351 31.78 -13.83 8.24
CA ARG A 351 31.01 -13.75 9.49
C ARG A 351 29.51 -13.99 9.27
N LEU A 352 28.98 -13.83 8.04
CA LEU A 352 27.60 -14.12 7.68
C LEU A 352 27.21 -15.59 7.86
N ALA A 353 28.17 -16.49 7.98
CA ALA A 353 27.92 -17.90 8.31
C ALA A 353 27.16 -18.09 9.64
N LYS A 354 27.27 -17.10 10.56
CA LYS A 354 26.60 -17.10 11.85
C LYS A 354 25.26 -16.35 11.86
N VAL A 355 24.91 -15.70 10.76
CA VAL A 355 23.66 -14.96 10.62
C VAL A 355 22.65 -15.84 9.91
N ALA A 356 21.55 -16.17 10.58
CA ALA A 356 20.47 -16.95 9.97
C ALA A 356 19.73 -16.10 8.93
N PHE A 357 19.53 -16.63 7.72
CA PHE A 357 18.62 -16.06 6.75
C PHE A 357 17.17 -16.53 7.04
N GLN A 358 16.99 -17.84 7.03
CA GLN A 358 15.74 -18.52 7.38
C GLN A 358 16.11 -19.93 7.90
N GLU A 359 15.36 -20.44 8.89
CA GLU A 359 15.71 -21.65 9.61
C GLU A 359 16.00 -22.86 8.70
N LYS A 360 15.20 -23.05 7.64
CA LYS A 360 15.34 -24.15 6.69
C LYS A 360 16.31 -23.85 5.53
N LEU A 361 16.48 -22.56 5.19
CA LEU A 361 17.28 -22.11 4.04
C LEU A 361 18.74 -21.79 4.39
N GLY A 362 19.07 -21.83 5.68
CA GLY A 362 20.44 -21.69 6.16
C GLY A 362 20.86 -20.24 6.46
N SER A 363 22.16 -19.97 6.34
CA SER A 363 22.79 -18.69 6.71
C SER A 363 22.69 -17.65 5.60
N VAL A 364 22.94 -16.38 5.96
CA VAL A 364 23.09 -15.29 4.97
C VAL A 364 24.35 -15.51 4.11
N LEU A 365 25.38 -16.21 4.59
CA LEU A 365 26.52 -16.59 3.76
C LEU A 365 26.08 -17.50 2.61
N ALA A 366 25.33 -18.58 2.90
CA ALA A 366 24.81 -19.48 1.88
C ALA A 366 23.91 -18.73 0.89
N LYS A 367 23.08 -17.79 1.37
CA LYS A 367 22.32 -16.88 0.50
C LYS A 367 23.23 -16.05 -0.40
N SER A 368 24.30 -15.46 0.13
CA SER A 368 25.25 -14.65 -0.65
C SER A 368 25.95 -15.49 -1.75
N GLU A 369 26.26 -16.77 -1.50
CA GLU A 369 26.83 -17.69 -2.47
C GLU A 369 25.84 -17.97 -3.61
N ARG A 370 24.56 -18.18 -3.32
CA ARG A 370 23.53 -18.35 -4.36
C ARG A 370 23.28 -17.07 -5.15
N ILE A 371 23.27 -15.89 -4.49
CA ILE A 371 23.13 -14.60 -5.16
C ILE A 371 24.28 -14.39 -6.17
N GLU A 372 25.50 -14.73 -5.80
CA GLU A 372 26.66 -14.62 -6.69
C GLU A 372 26.49 -15.49 -7.95
N GLN A 373 26.08 -16.76 -7.77
CA GLN A 373 25.85 -17.67 -8.90
C GLN A 373 24.68 -17.18 -9.79
N LEU A 374 23.59 -16.72 -9.19
CA LEU A 374 22.46 -16.13 -9.90
C LEU A 374 22.85 -14.85 -10.66
N ALA A 375 23.65 -13.97 -10.07
CA ALA A 375 24.12 -12.76 -10.74
C ALA A 375 24.93 -13.08 -12.00
N LEU A 376 25.80 -14.07 -11.91
CA LEU A 376 26.57 -14.55 -13.08
C LEU A 376 25.68 -15.21 -14.14
N ALA A 377 24.64 -15.92 -13.73
CA ALA A 377 23.65 -16.49 -14.65
C ALA A 377 22.83 -15.40 -15.36
N ILE A 378 22.35 -14.39 -14.61
CA ILE A 378 21.64 -13.24 -15.17
C ILE A 378 22.51 -12.47 -16.17
N ALA A 379 23.78 -12.20 -15.81
CA ALA A 379 24.71 -11.51 -16.70
C ALA A 379 24.94 -12.28 -18.03
N ARG A 380 24.95 -13.62 -17.98
CA ARG A 380 25.08 -14.51 -19.12
C ARG A 380 23.80 -14.48 -19.97
N GLU A 381 22.64 -14.58 -19.38
CA GLU A 381 21.33 -14.51 -20.06
C GLU A 381 21.14 -13.16 -20.77
N ALA A 382 21.59 -12.10 -20.14
CA ALA A 382 21.58 -10.75 -20.71
C ALA A 382 22.69 -10.49 -21.74
N HIS A 383 23.50 -11.49 -22.07
CA HIS A 383 24.62 -11.39 -23.05
C HIS A 383 25.62 -10.27 -22.78
N LEU A 384 25.89 -9.99 -21.48
CA LEU A 384 26.77 -8.89 -21.09
C LEU A 384 28.24 -9.22 -21.25
N GLY A 385 29.06 -8.18 -21.46
CA GLY A 385 30.50 -8.33 -21.58
C GLY A 385 31.16 -8.84 -20.28
N ALA A 386 32.30 -9.54 -20.43
CA ALA A 386 32.99 -10.22 -19.32
C ALA A 386 33.34 -9.29 -18.14
N HIS A 387 33.65 -8.02 -18.41
CA HIS A 387 33.98 -7.03 -17.37
C HIS A 387 32.76 -6.75 -16.46
N LEU A 388 31.63 -6.42 -17.06
CA LEU A 388 30.39 -6.12 -16.31
C LEU A 388 29.86 -7.36 -15.58
N ALA A 389 30.00 -8.57 -16.18
CA ALA A 389 29.66 -9.81 -15.51
C ALA A 389 30.55 -10.06 -14.28
N ALA A 390 31.85 -9.75 -14.36
CA ALA A 390 32.77 -9.84 -13.22
C ALA A 390 32.41 -8.83 -12.11
N ASP A 391 32.09 -7.57 -12.47
CA ASP A 391 31.67 -6.55 -11.53
C ASP A 391 30.36 -6.95 -10.81
N ALA A 392 29.37 -7.44 -11.57
CA ALA A 392 28.12 -7.96 -10.99
C ALA A 392 28.38 -9.15 -10.05
N GLY A 393 29.24 -10.08 -10.44
CA GLY A 393 29.64 -11.22 -9.59
C GLY A 393 30.33 -10.75 -8.30
N ARG A 394 31.29 -9.80 -8.40
CA ARG A 394 31.97 -9.23 -7.23
C ARG A 394 31.01 -8.48 -6.31
N ALA A 395 30.14 -7.67 -6.87
CA ALA A 395 29.12 -6.96 -6.10
C ALA A 395 28.18 -7.95 -5.40
N ALA A 396 27.73 -8.99 -6.09
CA ALA A 396 26.89 -10.05 -5.51
C ALA A 396 27.58 -10.78 -4.36
N HIS A 397 28.89 -11.06 -4.51
CA HIS A 397 29.72 -11.67 -3.48
C HIS A 397 29.75 -10.85 -2.20
N LEU A 398 29.79 -9.51 -2.30
CA LEU A 398 29.96 -8.59 -1.18
C LEU A 398 28.67 -7.96 -0.67
N CYS A 399 27.57 -8.01 -1.41
CA CYS A 399 26.37 -7.17 -1.19
C CYS A 399 25.70 -7.34 0.18
N LYS A 400 25.96 -8.43 0.91
CA LYS A 400 25.42 -8.69 2.24
C LYS A 400 26.46 -8.53 3.35
N ALA A 401 27.72 -8.26 3.02
CA ALA A 401 28.82 -8.24 3.97
C ALA A 401 28.64 -7.22 5.10
N ASP A 402 28.04 -6.08 4.78
CA ASP A 402 27.81 -4.98 5.74
C ASP A 402 26.79 -5.30 6.85
N LEU A 403 25.97 -6.33 6.69
CA LEU A 403 24.97 -6.72 7.69
C LEU A 403 25.56 -7.06 9.07
N VAL A 404 26.83 -7.39 9.14
CA VAL A 404 27.55 -7.71 10.39
C VAL A 404 28.53 -6.62 10.82
N SER A 405 28.54 -5.49 10.11
CA SER A 405 29.30 -4.31 10.51
C SER A 405 28.67 -3.63 11.74
N ASN A 406 29.49 -2.95 12.55
CA ASN A 406 29.00 -2.25 13.73
C ASN A 406 28.00 -1.16 13.35
N ALA A 407 28.28 -0.42 12.28
CA ALA A 407 27.40 0.66 11.81
C ALA A 407 26.02 0.11 11.37
N VAL A 408 25.94 -1.00 10.63
CA VAL A 408 24.64 -1.56 10.17
C VAL A 408 23.90 -2.26 11.31
N VAL A 409 24.59 -2.83 12.29
CA VAL A 409 23.94 -3.39 13.48
C VAL A 409 23.23 -2.30 14.28
N GLU A 410 23.79 -1.11 14.40
CA GLU A 410 23.16 0.04 15.07
C GLU A 410 22.16 0.77 14.15
N PHE A 411 22.52 1.00 12.89
CA PHE A 411 21.73 1.70 11.89
C PHE A 411 21.25 0.72 10.80
N THR A 412 20.32 -0.15 11.13
CA THR A 412 19.89 -1.25 10.25
C THR A 412 19.29 -0.79 8.92
N SER A 413 18.75 0.42 8.84
CA SER A 413 18.23 1.01 7.60
C SER A 413 19.34 1.34 6.58
N GLN A 414 20.60 1.40 7.02
CA GLN A 414 21.75 1.73 6.19
C GLN A 414 22.42 0.50 5.55
N GLN A 415 21.81 -0.67 5.68
CA GLN A 415 22.25 -1.87 4.97
C GLN A 415 22.29 -1.64 3.44
N GLY A 416 23.36 -2.08 2.81
CA GLY A 416 23.68 -1.79 1.42
C GLY A 416 24.38 -0.44 1.23
N VAL A 417 23.86 0.63 1.81
CA VAL A 417 24.48 1.97 1.75
C VAL A 417 25.89 1.93 2.35
N MET A 418 25.99 1.39 3.56
CA MET A 418 27.30 1.24 4.23
C MET A 418 28.22 0.28 3.48
N GLY A 419 27.68 -0.80 2.93
CA GLY A 419 28.42 -1.71 2.06
C GLY A 419 29.08 -1.01 0.87
N GLY A 420 28.36 -0.06 0.24
CA GLY A 420 28.88 0.77 -0.83
C GLY A 420 30.05 1.67 -0.37
N TYR A 421 29.90 2.35 0.78
CA TYR A 421 30.97 3.16 1.36
C TYR A 421 32.22 2.33 1.70
N TYR A 422 32.03 1.16 2.31
CA TYR A 422 33.17 0.27 2.61
C TYR A 422 33.83 -0.25 1.34
N ALA A 423 33.05 -0.61 0.32
CA ALA A 423 33.60 -1.04 -0.98
C ALA A 423 34.48 0.03 -1.60
N THR A 424 34.00 1.28 -1.67
CA THR A 424 34.79 2.41 -2.18
C THR A 424 36.07 2.63 -1.36
N ALA A 425 35.95 2.63 -0.01
CA ALA A 425 37.10 2.83 0.88
C ALA A 425 38.15 1.71 0.77
N MET A 426 37.76 0.52 0.41
CA MET A 426 38.62 -0.66 0.26
C MET A 426 39.15 -0.83 -1.17
N GLY A 427 38.80 0.09 -2.11
CA GLY A 427 39.36 0.16 -3.45
C GLY A 427 38.62 -0.68 -4.49
N GLU A 428 37.39 -1.12 -4.22
CA GLU A 428 36.51 -1.64 -5.26
C GLU A 428 36.17 -0.53 -6.27
N ASN A 429 35.86 -0.89 -7.52
CA ASN A 429 35.50 0.12 -8.51
C ASN A 429 34.07 0.66 -8.26
N ASP A 430 33.76 1.78 -8.90
CA ASP A 430 32.47 2.48 -8.68
C ASP A 430 31.25 1.62 -9.05
N GLU A 431 31.35 0.80 -10.12
CA GLU A 431 30.25 -0.08 -10.54
C GLU A 431 29.92 -1.12 -9.46
N VAL A 432 30.95 -1.74 -8.84
CA VAL A 432 30.80 -2.68 -7.73
C VAL A 432 30.25 -1.98 -6.50
N ALA A 433 30.79 -0.82 -6.12
CA ALA A 433 30.34 -0.09 -4.94
C ALA A 433 28.89 0.38 -5.06
N HIS A 434 28.49 0.92 -6.21
CA HIS A 434 27.13 1.33 -6.50
C HIS A 434 26.17 0.11 -6.53
N ALA A 435 26.60 -1.00 -7.13
CA ALA A 435 25.78 -2.21 -7.15
C ALA A 435 25.52 -2.76 -5.73
N ILE A 436 26.51 -2.76 -4.85
CA ILE A 436 26.36 -3.12 -3.42
C ILE A 436 25.36 -2.17 -2.75
N ARG A 437 25.48 -0.87 -2.97
CA ARG A 437 24.58 0.13 -2.38
C ARG A 437 23.13 -0.05 -2.84
N ASP A 438 22.91 -0.30 -4.11
CA ASP A 438 21.59 -0.23 -4.75
C ASP A 438 20.87 -1.58 -4.83
N HIS A 439 21.47 -2.71 -4.47
CA HIS A 439 20.87 -4.04 -4.68
C HIS A 439 19.55 -4.28 -3.92
N TYR A 440 19.26 -3.50 -2.88
CA TYR A 440 17.96 -3.57 -2.22
C TYR A 440 16.85 -2.85 -3.00
N ARG A 441 17.21 -1.97 -3.96
CA ARG A 441 16.22 -1.25 -4.78
C ARG A 441 15.53 -2.18 -5.80
N PRO A 442 14.28 -1.91 -6.18
CA PRO A 442 13.36 -1.02 -5.48
C PRO A 442 12.88 -1.65 -4.17
N ARG A 443 12.77 -0.86 -3.10
CA ARG A 443 12.39 -1.31 -1.75
C ARG A 443 10.89 -1.25 -1.50
N PHE A 444 10.19 -0.39 -2.26
CA PHE A 444 8.74 -0.18 -2.19
C PHE A 444 8.18 0.25 -3.55
N ALA A 445 6.87 0.32 -3.67
CA ALA A 445 6.23 0.76 -4.91
C ALA A 445 6.57 2.23 -5.20
N GLY A 446 7.12 2.50 -6.41
CA GLY A 446 7.57 3.83 -6.83
C GLY A 446 8.97 4.20 -6.35
N ASP A 447 9.73 3.29 -5.71
CA ASP A 447 11.16 3.49 -5.43
C ASP A 447 11.97 3.46 -6.74
N GLU A 448 13.10 4.13 -6.73
CA GLU A 448 14.03 4.15 -7.85
C GLU A 448 14.60 2.75 -8.13
N LEU A 449 14.84 2.46 -9.39
CA LEU A 449 15.58 1.27 -9.78
C LEU A 449 17.09 1.49 -9.54
N PRO A 450 17.88 0.39 -9.39
CA PRO A 450 19.33 0.51 -9.37
C PRO A 450 19.84 1.29 -10.59
N GLU A 451 20.79 2.20 -10.37
CA GLU A 451 21.28 3.09 -11.41
C GLU A 451 22.13 2.33 -12.45
N GLY A 452 23.06 1.49 -11.99
CA GLY A 452 23.96 0.70 -12.83
C GLY A 452 23.41 -0.67 -13.20
N THR A 453 23.91 -1.25 -14.31
CA THR A 453 23.51 -2.59 -14.77
C THR A 453 23.90 -3.69 -13.78
N ALA A 454 25.08 -3.61 -13.17
CA ALA A 454 25.48 -4.56 -12.12
C ALA A 454 24.55 -4.50 -10.93
N GLY A 455 24.10 -3.30 -10.51
CA GLY A 455 23.09 -3.13 -9.46
C GLY A 455 21.76 -3.79 -9.79
N CYS A 456 21.29 -3.65 -11.04
CA CYS A 456 20.08 -4.33 -11.52
C CYS A 456 20.19 -5.85 -11.44
N ILE A 457 21.34 -6.40 -11.84
CA ILE A 457 21.62 -7.84 -11.80
C ILE A 457 21.58 -8.35 -10.35
N VAL A 458 22.33 -7.71 -9.45
CA VAL A 458 22.41 -8.13 -8.05
C VAL A 458 21.05 -7.99 -7.36
N ALA A 459 20.30 -6.93 -7.66
CA ALA A 459 18.94 -6.72 -7.12
C ALA A 459 17.97 -7.83 -7.59
N CYS A 460 18.04 -8.25 -8.85
CA CYS A 460 17.25 -9.36 -9.35
C CYS A 460 17.68 -10.68 -8.69
N ALA A 461 18.98 -10.95 -8.57
CA ALA A 461 19.51 -12.16 -7.97
C ALA A 461 19.09 -12.31 -6.51
N ASP A 462 19.24 -11.27 -5.70
CA ASP A 462 18.84 -11.28 -4.27
C ASP A 462 17.34 -11.53 -4.07
N LYS A 463 16.51 -10.85 -4.87
CA LYS A 463 15.05 -10.99 -4.80
C LYS A 463 14.58 -12.35 -5.30
N LEU A 464 15.16 -12.84 -6.39
CA LEU A 464 14.82 -14.13 -6.98
C LEU A 464 15.23 -15.29 -6.05
N ASP A 465 16.43 -15.23 -5.46
CA ASP A 465 16.86 -16.19 -4.44
C ASP A 465 15.83 -16.29 -3.31
N THR A 466 15.40 -15.14 -2.78
CA THR A 466 14.42 -15.13 -1.70
C THR A 466 13.08 -15.76 -2.13
N ILE A 467 12.57 -15.41 -3.32
CA ILE A 467 11.30 -15.97 -3.83
C ILE A 467 11.43 -17.48 -4.00
N ALA A 468 12.45 -17.95 -4.72
CA ALA A 468 12.67 -19.37 -4.97
C ALA A 468 12.78 -20.18 -3.67
N GLY A 469 13.57 -19.69 -2.71
CA GLY A 469 13.77 -20.36 -1.43
C GLY A 469 12.51 -20.49 -0.58
N ILE A 470 11.72 -19.41 -0.47
CA ILE A 470 10.49 -19.43 0.33
C ILE A 470 9.43 -20.32 -0.32
N PHE A 471 9.34 -20.36 -1.67
CA PHE A 471 8.47 -21.31 -2.36
C PHE A 471 8.95 -22.75 -2.19
N ALA A 472 10.27 -23.01 -2.27
CA ALA A 472 10.85 -24.35 -2.09
C ALA A 472 10.54 -24.96 -0.71
N ILE A 473 10.45 -24.14 0.33
CA ILE A 473 10.08 -24.63 1.69
C ILE A 473 8.57 -24.66 1.95
N GLY A 474 7.74 -24.37 0.93
CA GLY A 474 6.28 -24.44 1.02
C GLY A 474 5.61 -23.29 1.79
N GLU A 475 6.25 -22.11 1.84
CA GLU A 475 5.73 -20.92 2.54
C GLU A 475 5.36 -19.75 1.59
N PRO A 476 4.66 -19.98 0.46
CA PRO A 476 4.30 -18.91 -0.45
C PRO A 476 3.32 -17.91 0.21
N PRO A 477 3.26 -16.65 -0.26
CA PRO A 477 2.38 -15.65 0.31
C PRO A 477 0.91 -15.99 0.07
N THR A 478 0.07 -15.87 1.12
CA THR A 478 -1.37 -16.20 1.06
C THR A 478 -2.23 -15.01 1.47
N GLY A 479 -3.32 -14.72 0.75
CA GLY A 479 -4.25 -13.65 1.07
C GLY A 479 -3.55 -12.34 1.42
N SER A 480 -3.72 -11.86 2.66
CA SER A 480 -3.05 -10.66 3.19
C SER A 480 -1.68 -10.94 3.84
N SER A 481 -1.29 -12.22 4.01
CA SER A 481 -0.03 -12.61 4.66
C SER A 481 1.10 -12.69 3.64
N ASP A 482 2.15 -11.90 3.86
CA ASP A 482 3.38 -11.88 3.07
C ASP A 482 4.56 -11.44 3.96
N PRO A 483 4.98 -12.27 4.93
CA PRO A 483 5.98 -11.90 5.92
C PRO A 483 7.36 -11.64 5.31
N TYR A 484 7.67 -12.25 4.15
CA TYR A 484 8.93 -12.08 3.43
C TYR A 484 8.87 -11.02 2.33
N ALA A 485 7.73 -10.34 2.17
CA ALA A 485 7.52 -9.31 1.15
C ALA A 485 7.77 -9.79 -0.30
N LEU A 486 7.43 -11.05 -0.61
CA LEU A 486 7.67 -11.67 -1.91
C LEU A 486 6.94 -10.96 -3.05
N ARG A 487 5.73 -10.43 -2.79
CA ARG A 487 4.98 -9.65 -3.79
C ARG A 487 5.74 -8.40 -4.20
N ARG A 488 6.35 -7.70 -3.25
CA ARG A 488 7.21 -6.54 -3.51
C ARG A 488 8.47 -6.94 -4.25
N ALA A 489 9.10 -8.03 -3.85
CA ALA A 489 10.28 -8.56 -4.50
C ALA A 489 10.01 -8.89 -5.99
N ALA A 490 8.90 -9.58 -6.29
CA ALA A 490 8.50 -9.90 -7.65
C ALA A 490 8.21 -8.65 -8.48
N ILE A 491 7.48 -7.65 -7.94
CA ILE A 491 7.25 -6.37 -8.62
C ILE A 491 8.58 -5.66 -8.90
N GLY A 492 9.52 -5.70 -7.95
CA GLY A 492 10.85 -5.13 -8.13
C GLY A 492 11.62 -5.78 -9.28
N ILE A 493 11.62 -7.11 -9.35
CA ILE A 493 12.22 -7.85 -10.48
C ILE A 493 11.52 -7.49 -11.79
N ILE A 494 10.19 -7.50 -11.84
CA ILE A 494 9.41 -7.15 -13.02
C ILE A 494 9.78 -5.78 -13.57
N ASN A 495 9.87 -4.76 -12.70
CA ASN A 495 10.25 -3.41 -13.11
C ASN A 495 11.68 -3.36 -13.67
N ILE A 496 12.63 -4.03 -13.02
CA ILE A 496 14.02 -4.09 -13.53
C ILE A 496 14.06 -4.81 -14.88
N LEU A 497 13.40 -5.95 -15.04
CA LEU A 497 13.40 -6.73 -16.27
C LEU A 497 12.60 -6.06 -17.39
N ARG A 498 11.65 -5.20 -17.08
CA ARG A 498 10.92 -4.42 -18.08
C ARG A 498 11.73 -3.24 -18.60
N ASP A 499 12.34 -2.48 -17.70
CA ASP A 499 12.85 -1.13 -18.02
C ASP A 499 14.37 -1.07 -18.17
N ARG A 500 15.12 -2.01 -17.59
CA ARG A 500 16.60 -1.98 -17.52
C ARG A 500 17.29 -3.22 -18.10
N LEU A 501 16.69 -4.38 -17.94
CA LEU A 501 17.32 -5.67 -18.28
C LEU A 501 16.30 -6.62 -18.92
N PRO A 502 15.97 -6.42 -20.21
CA PRO A 502 14.87 -7.12 -20.87
C PRO A 502 15.21 -8.60 -21.17
N ILE A 503 15.13 -9.45 -20.16
CA ILE A 503 15.34 -10.91 -20.26
C ILE A 503 14.12 -11.68 -19.75
N ASP A 504 14.03 -12.95 -20.18
CA ASP A 504 13.02 -13.88 -19.67
C ASP A 504 13.51 -14.54 -18.37
N PRO A 505 12.80 -14.43 -17.25
CA PRO A 505 13.25 -15.02 -16.00
C PRO A 505 13.03 -16.53 -15.87
N THR A 506 12.47 -17.21 -16.89
CA THR A 506 12.08 -18.63 -16.82
C THR A 506 13.27 -19.53 -16.46
N SER A 507 14.36 -19.45 -17.19
CA SER A 507 15.58 -20.24 -16.96
C SER A 507 16.24 -19.88 -15.62
N LEU A 508 16.14 -18.63 -15.20
CA LEU A 508 16.70 -18.15 -13.93
C LEU A 508 15.92 -18.66 -12.71
N ILE A 509 14.59 -18.82 -12.86
CA ILE A 509 13.74 -19.46 -11.82
C ILE A 509 14.18 -20.90 -11.63
N ASP A 510 14.34 -21.65 -12.73
CA ASP A 510 14.77 -23.03 -12.70
C ASP A 510 16.17 -23.17 -12.06
N PHE A 511 17.11 -22.32 -12.45
CA PHE A 511 18.46 -22.29 -11.89
C PHE A 511 18.47 -21.90 -10.40
N ALA A 512 17.63 -20.95 -9.97
CA ALA A 512 17.52 -20.59 -8.56
C ALA A 512 17.05 -21.79 -7.70
N LEU A 513 16.10 -22.58 -8.20
CA LEU A 513 15.62 -23.79 -7.53
C LEU A 513 16.66 -24.92 -7.55
N GLU A 514 17.44 -25.04 -8.63
CA GLU A 514 18.57 -25.98 -8.68
C GLU A 514 19.59 -25.72 -7.58
N LEU A 515 19.96 -24.45 -7.33
CA LEU A 515 20.87 -24.08 -6.24
C LEU A 515 20.35 -24.48 -4.85
N TYR A 516 19.03 -24.41 -4.63
CA TYR A 516 18.43 -24.91 -3.38
C TYR A 516 18.42 -26.43 -3.28
N SER A 517 18.20 -27.12 -4.40
CA SER A 517 18.32 -28.60 -4.47
C SER A 517 19.74 -29.05 -4.19
N GLU A 518 20.76 -28.37 -4.74
CA GLU A 518 22.19 -28.64 -4.45
C GLU A 518 22.55 -28.40 -2.99
N GLN A 519 21.89 -27.44 -2.33
CA GLN A 519 22.03 -27.20 -0.90
C GLN A 519 21.39 -28.33 -0.05
N GLY A 520 20.60 -29.20 -0.65
CA GLY A 520 19.94 -30.33 0.02
C GLY A 520 18.52 -30.02 0.52
N ILE A 521 17.87 -28.98 0.01
CA ILE A 521 16.46 -28.70 0.29
C ILE A 521 15.60 -29.63 -0.58
N GLU A 522 14.71 -30.39 0.05
CA GLU A 522 13.84 -31.35 -0.64
C GLU A 522 12.51 -30.70 -1.03
N PHE A 523 12.19 -30.67 -2.33
CA PHE A 523 10.93 -30.20 -2.90
C PHE A 523 10.74 -30.75 -4.32
N ASP A 524 9.52 -30.70 -4.86
CA ASP A 524 9.25 -30.99 -6.26
C ASP A 524 9.63 -29.76 -7.12
N ALA A 525 10.76 -29.85 -7.81
CA ALA A 525 11.32 -28.73 -8.57
C ALA A 525 10.39 -28.25 -9.69
N ALA A 526 9.70 -29.17 -10.39
CA ALA A 526 8.80 -28.83 -11.49
C ALA A 526 7.53 -28.13 -10.97
N GLU A 527 6.96 -28.62 -9.88
CA GLU A 527 5.78 -28.01 -9.24
C GLU A 527 6.11 -26.63 -8.69
N VAL A 528 7.20 -26.49 -7.94
CA VAL A 528 7.60 -25.21 -7.36
C VAL A 528 7.97 -24.19 -8.44
N ALA A 529 8.67 -24.60 -9.50
CA ALA A 529 8.96 -23.72 -10.63
C ALA A 529 7.68 -23.18 -11.28
N GLN A 530 6.67 -24.04 -11.47
CA GLN A 530 5.39 -23.60 -12.01
C GLN A 530 4.68 -22.62 -11.06
N GLN A 531 4.67 -22.89 -9.74
CA GLN A 531 4.10 -21.98 -8.74
C GLN A 531 4.78 -20.61 -8.77
N VAL A 532 6.10 -20.54 -8.91
CA VAL A 532 6.85 -19.28 -9.03
C VAL A 532 6.50 -18.55 -10.32
N ARG A 533 6.41 -19.26 -11.46
CA ARG A 533 5.98 -18.67 -12.74
C ARG A 533 4.57 -18.11 -12.66
N ASP A 534 3.62 -18.85 -12.07
CA ASP A 534 2.25 -18.39 -11.86
C ASP A 534 2.18 -17.17 -10.94
N PHE A 535 3.06 -17.13 -9.95
CA PHE A 535 3.20 -15.98 -9.05
C PHE A 535 3.68 -14.73 -9.78
N PHE A 536 4.71 -14.83 -10.64
CA PHE A 536 5.17 -13.73 -11.48
C PHE A 536 4.10 -13.29 -12.47
N HIS A 537 3.48 -14.24 -13.16
CA HIS A 537 2.38 -13.96 -14.08
C HIS A 537 1.23 -13.21 -13.41
N GLY A 538 0.81 -13.64 -12.22
CA GLY A 538 -0.22 -12.94 -11.45
C GLY A 538 0.17 -11.50 -11.10
N ARG A 539 1.48 -11.21 -10.92
CA ARG A 539 1.96 -9.83 -10.67
C ARG A 539 1.95 -8.98 -11.93
N LEU A 540 2.35 -9.55 -13.08
CA LEU A 540 2.24 -8.87 -14.38
C LEU A 540 0.81 -8.45 -14.68
N VAL A 541 -0.15 -9.35 -14.50
CA VAL A 541 -1.58 -9.08 -14.68
C VAL A 541 -2.08 -7.98 -13.74
N SER A 542 -1.65 -8.01 -12.47
CA SER A 542 -2.02 -6.97 -11.50
C SER A 542 -1.47 -5.61 -11.90
N MET A 543 -0.17 -5.55 -12.26
CA MET A 543 0.49 -4.31 -12.66
C MET A 543 -0.13 -3.71 -13.93
N ALA A 544 -0.44 -4.53 -14.94
CA ALA A 544 -1.09 -4.05 -16.15
C ALA A 544 -2.47 -3.43 -15.87
N ARG A 545 -3.23 -3.99 -14.91
CA ARG A 545 -4.51 -3.42 -14.46
C ARG A 545 -4.32 -2.09 -13.72
N ASP A 546 -3.32 -2.00 -12.86
CA ASP A 546 -2.99 -0.78 -12.13
C ASP A 546 -2.56 0.34 -13.09
N GLU A 547 -1.88 -0.02 -14.20
CA GLU A 547 -1.51 0.86 -15.32
C GLU A 547 -2.68 1.15 -16.28
N LYS A 548 -3.90 0.65 -15.97
CA LYS A 548 -5.12 0.86 -16.74
C LYS A 548 -5.10 0.29 -18.16
N VAL A 549 -4.32 -0.76 -18.40
CA VAL A 549 -4.43 -1.56 -19.64
C VAL A 549 -5.84 -2.16 -19.67
N PRO A 550 -6.54 -2.15 -20.84
CA PRO A 550 -7.89 -2.71 -20.93
C PRO A 550 -7.93 -4.17 -20.45
N ALA A 551 -8.94 -4.50 -19.63
CA ALA A 551 -9.00 -5.80 -18.94
C ALA A 551 -9.09 -6.99 -19.90
N ASP A 552 -9.74 -6.84 -21.05
CA ASP A 552 -9.85 -7.82 -22.12
C ASP A 552 -8.52 -7.99 -22.87
N THR A 553 -7.76 -6.91 -23.12
CA THR A 553 -6.41 -6.96 -23.64
C THR A 553 -5.47 -7.74 -22.72
N VAL A 554 -5.52 -7.43 -21.40
CA VAL A 554 -4.74 -8.16 -20.39
C VAL A 554 -5.14 -9.63 -20.37
N ALA A 555 -6.43 -9.98 -20.43
CA ALA A 555 -6.90 -11.35 -20.45
C ALA A 555 -6.41 -12.11 -21.70
N ALA A 556 -6.46 -11.47 -22.88
CA ALA A 556 -6.02 -12.08 -24.13
C ALA A 556 -4.51 -12.41 -24.14
N VAL A 557 -3.66 -11.48 -23.71
CA VAL A 557 -2.21 -11.68 -23.64
C VAL A 557 -1.83 -12.62 -22.50
N SER A 558 -2.52 -12.53 -21.37
CA SER A 558 -2.31 -13.36 -20.18
C SER A 558 -2.57 -14.86 -20.45
N ALA A 559 -3.47 -15.20 -21.38
CA ALA A 559 -3.80 -16.57 -21.72
C ALA A 559 -2.64 -17.39 -22.31
N VAL A 560 -1.57 -16.75 -22.77
CA VAL A 560 -0.35 -17.41 -23.27
C VAL A 560 0.78 -17.53 -22.22
N HIS A 561 0.46 -17.27 -20.95
CA HIS A 561 1.33 -17.46 -19.77
C HIS A 561 2.77 -16.94 -19.90
N ILE A 562 2.95 -15.78 -20.53
CA ILE A 562 4.25 -15.12 -20.65
C ILE A 562 4.62 -14.52 -19.28
N ILE A 563 5.87 -14.74 -18.85
CA ILE A 563 6.44 -14.15 -17.64
C ILE A 563 7.61 -13.17 -17.90
N ALA A 564 8.06 -13.05 -19.16
CA ALA A 564 9.00 -12.02 -19.59
C ALA A 564 8.31 -10.64 -19.57
N PRO A 565 8.69 -9.70 -18.65
CA PRO A 565 7.92 -8.48 -18.44
C PRO A 565 7.88 -7.56 -19.66
N SER A 566 9.03 -7.33 -20.30
CA SER A 566 9.13 -6.50 -21.50
C SER A 566 8.24 -7.02 -22.63
N VAL A 567 8.24 -8.34 -22.87
CA VAL A 567 7.39 -9.01 -23.87
C VAL A 567 5.91 -8.87 -23.52
N PHE A 568 5.53 -9.14 -22.27
CA PHE A 568 4.13 -9.07 -21.84
C PHE A 568 3.53 -7.67 -22.05
N PHE A 569 4.21 -6.62 -21.58
CA PHE A 569 3.73 -5.25 -21.72
C PHE A 569 3.78 -4.76 -23.17
N ALA A 570 4.78 -5.14 -23.93
CA ALA A 570 4.87 -4.79 -25.38
C ALA A 570 3.73 -5.42 -26.19
N ARG A 571 3.35 -6.67 -25.90
CA ARG A 571 2.20 -7.33 -26.54
C ARG A 571 0.88 -6.68 -26.13
N CYS A 572 0.71 -6.33 -24.86
CA CYS A 572 -0.46 -5.59 -24.41
C CYS A 572 -0.61 -4.25 -25.12
N ALA A 573 0.49 -3.49 -25.25
CA ALA A 573 0.49 -2.21 -25.93
C ALA A 573 0.16 -2.35 -27.43
N ALA A 574 0.80 -3.32 -28.11
CA ALA A 574 0.57 -3.58 -29.53
C ALA A 574 -0.88 -4.02 -29.83
N LEU A 575 -1.46 -4.90 -29.00
CA LEU A 575 -2.84 -5.32 -29.15
C LEU A 575 -3.83 -4.17 -28.91
N ASP A 576 -3.60 -3.36 -27.88
CA ASP A 576 -4.44 -2.20 -27.57
C ASP A 576 -4.39 -1.15 -28.69
N GLU A 577 -3.22 -0.89 -29.26
CA GLU A 577 -3.04 0.00 -30.38
C GLU A 577 -3.70 -0.55 -31.66
N ALA A 578 -3.51 -1.82 -31.98
CA ALA A 578 -4.14 -2.46 -33.14
C ALA A 578 -5.68 -2.37 -33.06
N ARG A 579 -6.26 -2.59 -31.88
CA ARG A 579 -7.69 -2.45 -31.63
C ARG A 579 -8.18 -1.02 -31.72
N LYS A 580 -7.42 -0.03 -31.27
CA LYS A 580 -7.76 1.39 -31.43
C LYS A 580 -7.79 1.81 -32.89
N ASN A 581 -6.93 1.26 -33.71
CA ASN A 581 -6.82 1.56 -35.14
C ASN A 581 -7.91 0.88 -35.97
N ASP A 582 -8.32 -0.35 -35.61
CA ASP A 582 -9.36 -1.12 -36.32
C ASP A 582 -10.17 -2.03 -35.38
N ALA A 583 -11.02 -1.41 -34.55
CA ALA A 583 -11.82 -2.12 -33.56
C ALA A 583 -12.76 -3.14 -34.22
N GLU A 584 -13.36 -2.82 -35.38
CA GLU A 584 -14.31 -3.67 -36.05
C GLU A 584 -13.68 -5.00 -36.51
N THR A 585 -12.46 -4.95 -37.07
CA THR A 585 -11.72 -6.14 -37.47
C THR A 585 -11.42 -7.04 -36.30
N PHE A 586 -10.92 -6.48 -35.20
CA PHE A 586 -10.57 -7.30 -34.00
C PHE A 586 -11.79 -7.86 -33.28
N ASP A 587 -12.90 -7.13 -33.18
CA ASP A 587 -14.15 -7.62 -32.57
C ASP A 587 -14.77 -8.77 -33.38
N ASN A 588 -14.77 -8.65 -34.73
CA ASN A 588 -15.25 -9.70 -35.61
C ASN A 588 -14.32 -10.92 -35.57
N LEU A 589 -13.00 -10.72 -35.63
CA LEU A 589 -12.01 -11.79 -35.54
C LEU A 589 -12.09 -12.52 -34.19
N ALA A 590 -12.29 -11.79 -33.08
CA ALA A 590 -12.51 -12.38 -31.76
C ALA A 590 -13.78 -13.24 -31.72
N THR A 591 -14.85 -12.76 -32.33
CA THR A 591 -16.12 -13.51 -32.45
C THR A 591 -15.94 -14.78 -33.27
N ALA A 592 -15.25 -14.69 -34.42
CA ALA A 592 -14.95 -15.84 -35.26
C ALA A 592 -14.04 -16.85 -34.57
N TYR A 593 -13.01 -16.38 -33.87
CA TYR A 593 -12.13 -17.20 -33.05
C TYR A 593 -12.90 -17.94 -31.94
N ALA A 594 -13.74 -17.23 -31.18
CA ALA A 594 -14.53 -17.86 -30.12
C ALA A 594 -15.50 -18.92 -30.67
N ARG A 595 -16.06 -18.67 -31.87
CA ARG A 595 -16.91 -19.66 -32.58
C ARG A 595 -16.10 -20.88 -33.01
N ALA A 596 -14.90 -20.69 -33.58
CA ALA A 596 -13.99 -21.76 -33.94
C ALA A 596 -13.63 -22.61 -32.71
N ALA A 597 -13.16 -21.99 -31.65
CA ALA A 597 -12.78 -22.64 -30.39
C ALA A 597 -13.90 -23.40 -29.70
N HIS A 598 -15.17 -22.98 -29.92
CA HIS A 598 -16.33 -23.71 -29.39
C HIS A 598 -16.61 -25.03 -30.11
N ILE A 599 -16.29 -25.13 -31.40
CA ILE A 599 -16.59 -26.31 -32.22
C ILE A 599 -15.35 -27.13 -32.58
N SER A 600 -14.15 -26.58 -32.41
CA SER A 600 -12.88 -27.24 -32.65
C SER A 600 -12.69 -28.50 -31.79
N LYS A 601 -11.88 -29.42 -32.26
CA LYS A 601 -11.52 -30.67 -31.59
C LYS A 601 -10.00 -30.84 -31.63
N PRO A 602 -9.28 -30.34 -30.61
CA PRO A 602 -7.81 -30.37 -30.58
C PRO A 602 -7.22 -31.78 -30.77
N GLU A 603 -7.94 -32.79 -30.31
CA GLU A 603 -7.53 -34.19 -30.44
C GLU A 603 -7.38 -34.67 -31.89
N LEU A 604 -8.01 -34.02 -32.88
CA LEU A 604 -7.86 -34.31 -34.29
C LEU A 604 -6.56 -33.80 -34.91
N GLY A 605 -5.84 -32.91 -34.21
CA GLY A 605 -4.65 -32.27 -34.70
C GLY A 605 -4.91 -31.16 -35.72
N VAL A 606 -3.85 -30.68 -36.39
CA VAL A 606 -3.88 -29.54 -37.33
C VAL A 606 -3.56 -29.93 -38.79
N GLU A 607 -3.33 -31.21 -39.06
CA GLU A 607 -2.98 -31.74 -40.39
C GLU A 607 -4.24 -32.09 -41.18
N TYR A 608 -4.52 -31.34 -42.25
CA TYR A 608 -5.71 -31.47 -43.09
C TYR A 608 -5.35 -31.89 -44.51
N ASP A 609 -6.32 -32.49 -45.18
CA ASP A 609 -6.19 -32.91 -46.57
C ASP A 609 -6.78 -31.84 -47.50
N ARG A 610 -5.93 -31.15 -48.25
CA ARG A 610 -6.32 -30.08 -49.18
C ARG A 610 -7.17 -30.59 -50.37
N SER A 611 -7.09 -31.89 -50.71
CA SER A 611 -7.85 -32.48 -51.81
C SER A 611 -9.38 -32.61 -51.48
N LEU A 612 -9.72 -32.50 -50.20
CA LEU A 612 -11.12 -32.57 -49.72
C LEU A 612 -11.72 -31.17 -49.56
N MET A 613 -11.00 -30.10 -49.86
CA MET A 613 -11.36 -28.71 -49.57
C MET A 613 -12.01 -28.01 -50.76
N GLY A 614 -13.07 -27.29 -50.47
CA GLY A 614 -13.66 -26.31 -51.37
C GLY A 614 -12.91 -25.00 -51.40
N GLU A 615 -13.39 -24.02 -52.18
CA GLU A 615 -12.71 -22.76 -52.41
C GLU A 615 -12.54 -21.93 -51.12
N ALA A 616 -13.57 -21.84 -50.30
CA ALA A 616 -13.51 -21.09 -49.02
C ALA A 616 -12.58 -21.77 -48.00
N GLU A 617 -12.58 -23.12 -47.96
CA GLU A 617 -11.69 -23.88 -47.09
C GLU A 617 -10.23 -23.72 -47.49
N LEU A 618 -9.91 -23.75 -48.79
CA LEU A 618 -8.55 -23.51 -49.33
C LEU A 618 -8.10 -22.07 -49.03
N ALA A 619 -8.99 -21.06 -49.19
CA ALA A 619 -8.68 -19.70 -48.89
C ALA A 619 -8.32 -19.48 -47.39
N LEU A 620 -9.04 -20.13 -46.47
CA LEU A 620 -8.70 -20.08 -45.06
C LEU A 620 -7.39 -20.83 -44.75
N ALA A 621 -7.14 -21.96 -45.40
CA ALA A 621 -5.89 -22.71 -45.23
C ALA A 621 -4.69 -21.88 -45.67
N ASP A 622 -4.74 -21.29 -46.88
CA ASP A 622 -3.67 -20.44 -47.42
C ASP A 622 -3.41 -19.22 -46.56
N ALA A 623 -4.50 -18.56 -46.07
CA ALA A 623 -4.41 -17.42 -45.17
C ALA A 623 -3.79 -17.80 -43.83
N SER A 624 -4.17 -18.94 -43.26
CA SER A 624 -3.63 -19.41 -41.97
C SER A 624 -2.15 -19.77 -42.04
N GLU A 625 -1.70 -20.40 -43.14
CA GLU A 625 -0.29 -20.72 -43.38
C GLU A 625 0.55 -19.45 -43.58
N ALA A 626 0.03 -18.48 -44.35
CA ALA A 626 0.69 -17.18 -44.55
C ALA A 626 0.75 -16.37 -43.23
N ALA A 627 -0.31 -16.31 -42.50
CA ALA A 627 -0.36 -15.64 -41.20
C ALA A 627 0.58 -16.27 -40.17
N GLN A 628 0.64 -17.61 -40.10
CA GLN A 628 1.59 -18.29 -39.21
C GLN A 628 3.04 -17.90 -39.52
N THR A 629 3.42 -17.94 -40.83
CA THR A 629 4.75 -17.55 -41.23
C THR A 629 5.08 -16.10 -40.87
N ALA A 630 4.13 -15.19 -41.07
CA ALA A 630 4.31 -13.78 -40.75
C ALA A 630 4.38 -13.54 -39.23
N VAL A 631 3.52 -14.21 -38.44
CA VAL A 631 3.55 -14.14 -36.99
C VAL A 631 4.86 -14.69 -36.44
N ASP A 632 5.31 -15.85 -36.89
CA ASP A 632 6.58 -16.44 -36.43
C ASP A 632 7.79 -15.53 -36.74
N ALA A 633 7.83 -14.94 -37.92
CA ALA A 633 8.88 -13.97 -38.28
C ALA A 633 8.81 -12.70 -37.42
N ALA A 634 7.61 -12.18 -37.17
CA ALA A 634 7.37 -11.00 -36.32
C ALA A 634 7.73 -11.27 -34.84
N LEU A 635 7.42 -12.45 -34.32
CA LEU A 635 7.78 -12.85 -32.95
C LEU A 635 9.31 -12.96 -32.78
N VAL A 636 10.05 -13.51 -33.79
CA VAL A 636 11.50 -13.56 -33.76
C VAL A 636 12.14 -12.17 -33.83
N ALA A 637 11.48 -11.23 -34.52
CA ALA A 637 11.91 -9.84 -34.61
C ALA A 637 11.41 -8.96 -33.46
N GLU A 638 10.63 -9.49 -32.55
CA GLU A 638 9.92 -8.76 -31.51
C GLU A 638 8.99 -7.62 -32.02
N ASP A 639 8.54 -7.76 -33.28
CA ASP A 639 7.62 -6.82 -33.94
C ASP A 639 6.16 -7.24 -33.69
N TYR A 640 5.66 -6.96 -32.48
CA TYR A 640 4.30 -7.34 -32.09
C TYR A 640 3.21 -6.61 -32.88
N PRO A 641 3.36 -5.34 -33.29
CA PRO A 641 2.44 -4.69 -34.22
C PRO A 641 2.30 -5.46 -35.53
N ALA A 642 3.40 -5.90 -36.14
CA ALA A 642 3.36 -6.70 -37.37
C ALA A 642 2.68 -8.06 -37.14
N ALA A 643 2.92 -8.69 -35.99
CA ALA A 643 2.26 -9.95 -35.64
C ALA A 643 0.74 -9.77 -35.54
N PHE A 644 0.23 -8.74 -34.86
CA PHE A 644 -1.21 -8.45 -34.81
C PHE A 644 -1.81 -8.03 -36.14
N ALA A 645 -1.06 -7.36 -36.99
CA ALA A 645 -1.50 -7.05 -38.36
C ALA A 645 -1.65 -8.33 -39.22
N ALA A 646 -0.74 -9.30 -39.07
CA ALA A 646 -0.85 -10.61 -39.73
C ALA A 646 -2.08 -11.38 -39.26
N LEU A 647 -2.41 -11.34 -37.95
CA LEU A 647 -3.64 -11.92 -37.42
C LEU A 647 -4.92 -11.25 -37.94
N ALA A 648 -4.90 -9.93 -38.06
CA ALA A 648 -6.04 -9.17 -38.59
C ALA A 648 -6.41 -9.56 -40.01
N ALA A 649 -5.43 -10.00 -40.85
CA ALA A 649 -5.65 -10.48 -42.19
C ALA A 649 -6.49 -11.77 -42.27
N LEU A 650 -6.63 -12.50 -41.16
CA LEU A 650 -7.45 -13.71 -41.09
C LEU A 650 -8.95 -13.46 -41.03
N ARG A 651 -9.38 -12.20 -40.78
CA ARG A 651 -10.81 -11.86 -40.64
C ARG A 651 -11.63 -12.27 -41.87
N ALA A 652 -11.30 -11.78 -43.03
CA ALA A 652 -12.09 -12.04 -44.23
C ALA A 652 -12.14 -13.52 -44.65
N PRO A 653 -11.02 -14.27 -44.58
CA PRO A 653 -11.02 -15.72 -44.88
C PRO A 653 -11.90 -16.52 -43.90
N ILE A 654 -11.83 -16.24 -42.59
CA ILE A 654 -12.64 -16.98 -41.60
C ILE A 654 -14.12 -16.65 -41.66
N ASP A 655 -14.48 -15.37 -41.92
CA ASP A 655 -15.87 -14.95 -42.11
C ASP A 655 -16.46 -15.68 -43.35
N ARG A 656 -15.74 -15.67 -44.49
CA ARG A 656 -16.15 -16.40 -45.72
C ARG A 656 -16.30 -17.90 -45.45
N PHE A 657 -15.39 -18.50 -44.73
CA PHE A 657 -15.47 -19.92 -44.36
C PHE A 657 -16.75 -20.24 -43.57
N PHE A 658 -17.10 -19.44 -42.55
CA PHE A 658 -18.31 -19.68 -41.78
C PHE A 658 -19.60 -19.38 -42.52
N ASP A 659 -19.56 -18.52 -43.54
CA ASP A 659 -20.74 -18.21 -44.36
C ASP A 659 -21.01 -19.26 -45.44
N GLU A 660 -19.93 -19.82 -46.02
CA GLU A 660 -20.05 -20.72 -47.17
C GLU A 660 -19.95 -22.22 -46.79
N VAL A 661 -19.39 -22.58 -45.61
CA VAL A 661 -19.04 -23.94 -45.25
C VAL A 661 -19.86 -24.46 -44.06
N MET A 662 -20.60 -25.54 -44.25
CA MET A 662 -21.26 -26.28 -43.18
C MET A 662 -20.23 -27.16 -42.43
N VAL A 663 -19.62 -26.63 -41.35
CA VAL A 663 -18.53 -27.31 -40.62
C VAL A 663 -18.95 -28.71 -40.15
N MET A 664 -20.13 -28.81 -39.53
CA MET A 664 -20.67 -30.09 -39.00
C MET A 664 -21.37 -30.89 -40.10
N ASP A 665 -20.63 -31.30 -41.13
CA ASP A 665 -21.11 -32.12 -42.24
C ASP A 665 -21.51 -33.53 -41.76
N LYS A 666 -22.42 -34.16 -42.53
CA LYS A 666 -22.82 -35.55 -42.29
C LYS A 666 -21.72 -36.55 -42.65
N ASP A 667 -20.92 -36.17 -43.64
CA ASP A 667 -19.72 -36.92 -44.00
C ASP A 667 -18.64 -36.70 -42.94
N GLU A 668 -18.25 -37.77 -42.29
CA GLU A 668 -17.28 -37.73 -41.18
C GLU A 668 -15.89 -37.28 -41.64
N GLN A 669 -15.47 -37.66 -42.84
CA GLN A 669 -14.17 -37.31 -43.37
C GLN A 669 -14.10 -35.82 -43.68
N LEU A 670 -15.12 -35.23 -44.28
CA LEU A 670 -15.23 -33.81 -44.53
C LEU A 670 -15.34 -33.01 -43.23
N ARG A 671 -16.13 -33.46 -42.31
CA ARG A 671 -16.30 -32.82 -40.99
C ARG A 671 -14.97 -32.75 -40.24
N ASP A 672 -14.27 -33.90 -40.14
CA ASP A 672 -13.00 -33.97 -39.40
C ASP A 672 -11.92 -33.11 -40.06
N ASN A 673 -11.90 -33.08 -41.40
CA ASN A 673 -10.97 -32.21 -42.17
C ASN A 673 -11.23 -30.73 -41.90
N ARG A 674 -12.48 -30.29 -41.82
CA ARG A 674 -12.89 -28.91 -41.48
C ARG A 674 -12.52 -28.53 -40.03
N LEU A 675 -12.70 -29.48 -39.09
CA LEU A 675 -12.29 -29.26 -37.70
C LEU A 675 -10.79 -29.14 -37.55
N LYS A 676 -10.00 -29.91 -38.29
CA LYS A 676 -8.54 -29.77 -38.35
C LYS A 676 -8.08 -28.40 -38.93
N LEU A 677 -8.80 -27.88 -39.92
CA LEU A 677 -8.56 -26.55 -40.45
C LEU A 677 -8.85 -25.47 -39.41
N LEU A 678 -9.91 -25.59 -38.62
CA LEU A 678 -10.18 -24.67 -37.50
C LEU A 678 -9.13 -24.79 -36.41
N ASN A 679 -8.68 -25.99 -36.06
CA ASN A 679 -7.56 -26.18 -35.13
C ASN A 679 -6.30 -25.46 -35.62
N ARG A 680 -6.03 -25.53 -36.96
CA ARG A 680 -4.91 -24.80 -37.57
C ARG A 680 -5.07 -23.29 -37.49
N PHE A 681 -6.28 -22.78 -37.76
CA PHE A 681 -6.60 -21.36 -37.60
C PHE A 681 -6.35 -20.88 -36.16
N GLU A 682 -6.84 -21.61 -35.16
CA GLU A 682 -6.63 -21.29 -33.74
C GLU A 682 -5.14 -21.32 -33.36
N ALA A 683 -4.39 -22.28 -33.87
CA ALA A 683 -2.95 -22.43 -33.58
C ALA A 683 -2.13 -21.20 -33.97
N VAL A 684 -2.54 -20.41 -34.98
CA VAL A 684 -1.86 -19.17 -35.38
C VAL A 684 -1.80 -18.13 -34.25
N PHE A 685 -2.79 -18.14 -33.36
CA PHE A 685 -2.90 -17.19 -32.23
C PHE A 685 -2.15 -17.65 -30.98
N SER A 686 -1.90 -18.96 -30.85
CA SER A 686 -1.42 -19.58 -29.59
C SER A 686 -0.09 -19.02 -29.08
N GLY A 687 0.74 -18.48 -29.97
CA GLY A 687 2.07 -17.91 -29.62
C GLY A 687 2.05 -16.45 -29.19
N ILE A 688 0.93 -15.72 -29.36
CA ILE A 688 0.90 -14.27 -29.15
C ILE A 688 -0.20 -13.80 -28.19
N ALA A 689 -1.43 -14.21 -28.39
CA ALA A 689 -2.58 -13.85 -27.54
C ALA A 689 -3.79 -14.74 -27.84
N ASN A 690 -4.64 -14.99 -26.86
CA ASN A 690 -5.96 -15.59 -27.06
C ASN A 690 -7.00 -14.49 -27.28
N ILE A 691 -7.23 -14.12 -28.54
CA ILE A 691 -8.20 -13.07 -28.87
C ILE A 691 -9.66 -13.41 -28.55
N GLY A 692 -9.99 -14.68 -28.29
CA GLY A 692 -11.32 -15.06 -27.82
C GLY A 692 -11.74 -14.38 -26.52
N GLU A 693 -10.79 -13.96 -25.70
CA GLU A 693 -11.06 -13.18 -24.49
C GLU A 693 -11.63 -11.78 -24.78
N LEU A 694 -11.38 -11.21 -25.97
CA LEU A 694 -11.93 -9.94 -26.41
C LEU A 694 -13.44 -10.02 -26.72
N ALA A 695 -13.95 -11.21 -27.10
CA ALA A 695 -15.36 -11.43 -27.41
C ALA A 695 -16.25 -11.59 -26.17
N ARG A 696 -15.68 -11.79 -24.96
CA ARG A 696 -16.44 -11.92 -23.72
C ARG A 696 -17.03 -10.57 -23.32
N LYS A 697 -18.31 -10.34 -23.62
CA LYS A 697 -19.07 -9.21 -23.09
C LYS A 697 -19.08 -9.29 -21.55
N LYS A 698 -18.74 -8.19 -20.90
CA LYS A 698 -18.84 -8.01 -19.44
C LYS A 698 -20.24 -8.19 -18.93
#